data_b3da3d31d926d3c1e1ab89f0a2930dc5
#
_entry.id   b3da3d31d926d3c1e1ab89f0a2930dc5
#
_cell.length_a   1.000
_cell.length_b   1.000
_cell.length_c   1.000
_cell.angle_alpha   90.00
_cell.angle_beta   90.00
_cell.angle_gamma   90.00
#
_symmetry.space_group_name_H-M   'P 1'
#
loop_
_entity.id
_entity.type
_entity.pdbx_description
1 polymer ?
#
loop_
_entity_poly.entity_id
_entity_poly.type
_entity_poly.pdbx_seq_one_letter_code
_entity_poly.pdbx_strand_id
1 'polypeptide(L)'
;MSEKVTGYIDHVIFRNDENGYTVMVLKTSDSEEELTCVGTFPDVTQGVTIEAEGQFSQHHIYGRQFNIQSYAEKAPEDTQAMERYLGSGAIKGVGAALAARIVRCFGEDTLRIVEEEPERLAEVKGISEKKAREIAVQVTEKADMRKAMMFLQKYGISLNLGAKIYQKYGQSVYSVLQENPYRLADDISGVGFKIADTIASRIGIHADSDYRIRSGMMYTLLQASGEGHVYLPKDELFDRASQLLQVDVSYMEKHLMDMAIDRKVVLKENDREVLVYPSQYYRLELNTARMLTELNIRYPQNEQMMERRIAQIEKETGTVLEEMQKKAVIEAAGNGLFILTGGPGTGKTTTINAIIRFFEGEGATLRLAAPTGRAAKRMTEATGYEAQTIHRLLELNGVPDEDGRESQGVHFERNAENPLDTDVIIIDEMSMVDIFLMHSLLLAVTAGTRIILVGDENQLPSVGPGNVLRDIIHSGVFPVVELKKIFRQASHSDIVVNAHKIHNGEQVSLDNKSRDFFFLKRYDADIIIRVVIALIQEKLPKYVDARPFEIQVLTPMRKGLLGVERMNQILQRYLNPPEPGKKEKEIGDRLFREGDKVMQIRNNYQLEWEVRGKYGIPVEEGVGVFNGDTGILKEINEFAETATVEFEDGRFADYSFKQLEELELAYAITIHKSQGSEYPAVILPLLSGPKMLMNRNLLYTGVTRARKCVTVVGSEETFGEMIRNEKQQKRYSSLWARIQELSESVVPKTVPSVS
;
A
#
# COMPACT_ATOMS: atom_id res chain seq x y z
N MET A 1 24.07 27.41 -15.08
CA MET A 1 25.24 26.68 -15.62
C MET A 1 25.77 25.85 -14.46
N SER A 2 26.04 24.59 -14.68
CA SER A 2 26.69 23.79 -13.62
C SER A 2 28.16 24.25 -13.52
N GLU A 3 28.61 24.45 -12.32
CA GLU A 3 29.99 24.80 -12.00
C GLU A 3 30.71 23.58 -11.44
N LYS A 4 32.02 23.48 -11.64
CA LYS A 4 32.84 22.40 -11.07
C LYS A 4 33.68 22.95 -9.92
N VAL A 5 33.67 22.21 -8.81
CA VAL A 5 34.46 22.50 -7.62
C VAL A 5 35.23 21.26 -7.22
N THR A 6 36.57 21.43 -7.03
CA THR A 6 37.43 20.36 -6.52
C THR A 6 37.90 20.73 -5.11
N GLY A 7 37.76 19.84 -4.17
CA GLY A 7 38.20 20.06 -2.79
C GLY A 7 38.10 18.78 -1.96
N TYR A 8 38.65 18.83 -0.76
CA TYR A 8 38.50 17.71 0.17
C TYR A 8 37.41 18.00 1.22
N ILE A 9 36.77 16.96 1.67
CA ILE A 9 35.72 17.02 2.70
C ILE A 9 36.41 17.27 4.03
N ASP A 10 36.26 18.47 4.58
CA ASP A 10 36.85 18.84 5.86
C ASP A 10 36.09 18.21 7.03
N HIS A 11 34.77 18.43 7.08
CA HIS A 11 33.90 17.77 8.03
C HIS A 11 32.45 17.72 7.54
N VAL A 12 31.70 16.77 8.10
CA VAL A 12 30.25 16.61 7.86
C VAL A 12 29.50 17.33 8.97
N ILE A 13 28.65 18.30 8.58
CA ILE A 13 27.80 19.05 9.52
C ILE A 13 26.57 18.23 9.88
N PHE A 14 25.94 17.62 8.88
CA PHE A 14 24.74 16.82 9.03
C PHE A 14 24.70 15.71 7.98
N ARG A 15 24.26 14.52 8.39
CA ARG A 15 24.00 13.41 7.48
C ARG A 15 22.73 12.69 7.89
N ASN A 16 21.90 12.42 6.93
CA ASN A 16 20.77 11.52 7.08
C ASN A 16 21.14 10.16 6.45
N ASP A 17 21.33 9.15 7.28
CA ASP A 17 21.83 7.84 6.84
C ASP A 17 20.81 7.05 6.01
N GLU A 18 19.50 7.34 6.13
CA GLU A 18 18.48 6.66 5.35
C GLU A 18 18.47 7.07 3.87
N ASN A 19 18.70 8.34 3.56
CA ASN A 19 18.63 8.86 2.20
C ASN A 19 19.97 9.38 1.67
N GLY A 20 21.01 9.35 2.50
CA GLY A 20 22.34 9.84 2.15
C GLY A 20 22.45 11.36 1.99
N TYR A 21 21.39 12.14 2.34
CA TYR A 21 21.47 13.60 2.29
C TYR A 21 22.50 14.10 3.29
N THR A 22 23.46 14.87 2.79
CA THR A 22 24.60 15.31 3.59
C THR A 22 24.82 16.81 3.40
N VAL A 23 25.06 17.50 4.50
CA VAL A 23 25.58 18.86 4.54
C VAL A 23 27.00 18.78 5.04
N MET A 24 27.97 19.24 4.26
CA MET A 24 29.38 19.13 4.57
C MET A 24 30.16 20.40 4.17
N VAL A 25 31.31 20.55 4.73
CA VAL A 25 32.25 21.61 4.36
C VAL A 25 33.33 21.01 3.49
N LEU A 26 33.50 21.60 2.28
CA LEU A 26 34.59 21.34 1.36
C LEU A 26 35.65 22.45 1.49
N LYS A 27 36.93 22.07 1.64
CA LYS A 27 38.04 22.98 1.46
C LYS A 27 38.56 22.83 0.04
N THR A 28 38.50 23.92 -0.72
CA THR A 28 38.91 23.92 -2.11
C THR A 28 40.46 23.90 -2.23
N SER A 29 40.97 23.18 -3.21
CA SER A 29 42.42 23.00 -3.41
C SER A 29 43.14 24.29 -3.76
N ASP A 30 42.46 25.29 -4.32
CA ASP A 30 43.06 26.51 -4.89
C ASP A 30 43.06 27.72 -3.94
N SER A 31 42.25 27.76 -2.88
CA SER A 31 42.06 28.98 -2.08
C SER A 31 41.94 28.79 -0.58
N GLU A 32 41.98 27.57 -0.03
CA GLU A 32 41.63 27.24 1.38
C GLU A 32 40.26 27.79 1.83
N GLU A 33 39.39 28.18 0.89
CA GLU A 33 38.05 28.66 1.22
C GLU A 33 37.16 27.50 1.64
N GLU A 34 36.45 27.72 2.74
CA GLU A 34 35.43 26.77 3.25
C GLU A 34 34.14 26.96 2.47
N LEU A 35 33.72 25.94 1.76
CA LEU A 35 32.50 25.93 0.98
C LEU A 35 31.48 24.95 1.58
N THR A 36 30.35 25.48 2.04
CA THR A 36 29.22 24.60 2.50
C THR A 36 28.58 23.96 1.28
N CYS A 37 28.63 22.64 1.23
CA CYS A 37 28.07 21.82 0.17
C CYS A 37 26.91 20.98 0.69
N VAL A 38 25.90 20.83 -0.16
CA VAL A 38 24.73 19.98 0.11
C VAL A 38 24.50 19.04 -1.06
N GLY A 39 24.14 17.80 -0.77
CA GLY A 39 23.88 16.79 -1.78
C GLY A 39 23.55 15.44 -1.17
N THR A 40 23.33 14.44 -2.02
CA THR A 40 23.06 13.07 -1.60
C THR A 40 24.27 12.20 -1.90
N PHE A 41 24.80 11.56 -0.85
CA PHE A 41 26.02 10.76 -0.95
C PHE A 41 25.77 9.37 -0.35
N PRO A 42 26.14 8.28 -1.05
CA PRO A 42 26.02 6.92 -0.53
C PRO A 42 26.94 6.66 0.68
N ASP A 43 28.13 7.19 0.63
CA ASP A 43 29.09 7.23 1.74
C ASP A 43 29.83 8.56 1.71
N VAL A 44 30.09 9.16 2.85
CA VAL A 44 30.84 10.40 2.99
C VAL A 44 31.90 10.23 4.05
N THR A 45 33.14 10.31 3.63
CA THR A 45 34.27 10.18 4.51
C THR A 45 35.07 11.50 4.54
N GLN A 46 35.33 12.02 5.73
CA GLN A 46 36.22 13.18 5.92
C GLN A 46 37.60 12.89 5.33
N GLY A 47 38.22 13.90 4.76
CA GLY A 47 39.55 13.79 4.16
C GLY A 47 39.57 13.26 2.72
N VAL A 48 38.44 12.83 2.16
CA VAL A 48 38.34 12.41 0.78
C VAL A 48 38.28 13.63 -0.13
N THR A 49 39.06 13.61 -1.23
CA THR A 49 39.02 14.66 -2.26
C THR A 49 37.91 14.32 -3.25
N ILE A 50 37.03 15.28 -3.52
CA ILE A 50 35.95 15.13 -4.51
C ILE A 50 36.03 16.22 -5.57
N GLU A 51 35.71 15.85 -6.80
CA GLU A 51 35.37 16.77 -7.87
C GLU A 51 33.86 16.79 -8.02
N ALA A 52 33.22 17.88 -7.64
CA ALA A 52 31.79 18.03 -7.60
C ALA A 52 31.29 18.98 -8.69
N GLU A 53 30.21 18.59 -9.36
CA GLU A 53 29.45 19.42 -10.28
C GLU A 53 28.12 19.80 -9.66
N GLY A 54 27.78 21.10 -9.70
CA GLY A 54 26.55 21.56 -9.06
C GLY A 54 26.25 23.03 -9.36
N GLN A 55 25.40 23.61 -8.54
CA GLN A 55 24.97 24.99 -8.65
C GLN A 55 25.01 25.68 -7.29
N PHE A 56 25.43 26.92 -7.27
CA PHE A 56 25.32 27.76 -6.08
C PHE A 56 23.85 28.13 -5.82
N SER A 57 23.46 28.03 -4.60
CA SER A 57 22.15 28.49 -4.10
C SER A 57 22.29 29.32 -2.84
N GLN A 58 21.35 30.20 -2.60
CA GLN A 58 21.29 31.03 -1.39
C GLN A 58 20.25 30.44 -0.44
N HIS A 59 20.70 29.92 0.69
CA HIS A 59 19.78 29.47 1.73
C HIS A 59 19.47 30.59 2.71
N HIS A 60 18.19 30.77 3.09
CA HIS A 60 17.76 31.88 3.93
C HIS A 60 18.42 31.95 5.31
N ILE A 61 18.81 30.80 5.88
CA ILE A 61 19.42 30.69 7.21
C ILE A 61 20.93 30.42 7.13
N TYR A 62 21.38 29.57 6.20
CA TYR A 62 22.75 29.07 6.15
C TYR A 62 23.62 29.74 5.08
N GLY A 63 23.11 30.78 4.41
CA GLY A 63 23.88 31.57 3.45
C GLY A 63 24.12 30.87 2.11
N ARG A 64 25.26 31.14 1.49
CA ARG A 64 25.64 30.59 0.18
C ARG A 64 26.02 29.12 0.32
N GLN A 65 25.39 28.25 -0.45
CA GLN A 65 25.64 26.81 -0.47
C GLN A 65 25.83 26.33 -1.90
N PHE A 66 26.63 25.28 -2.07
CA PHE A 66 26.83 24.60 -3.34
C PHE A 66 26.02 23.28 -3.36
N ASN A 67 24.98 23.24 -4.18
CA ASN A 67 24.15 22.05 -4.36
C ASN A 67 24.84 21.11 -5.35
N ILE A 68 25.36 20.00 -4.85
CA ILE A 68 26.07 18.99 -5.64
C ILE A 68 25.01 18.10 -6.34
N GLN A 69 25.10 18.06 -7.66
CA GLN A 69 24.27 17.21 -8.51
C GLN A 69 24.96 15.89 -8.88
N SER A 70 26.27 15.97 -9.10
CA SER A 70 27.12 14.81 -9.32
C SER A 70 28.50 15.06 -8.74
N TYR A 71 29.17 14.01 -8.34
CA TYR A 71 30.57 14.11 -7.87
C TYR A 71 31.33 12.84 -8.25
N ALA A 72 32.67 13.01 -8.31
CA ALA A 72 33.62 11.90 -8.42
C ALA A 72 34.64 12.01 -7.27
N GLU A 73 34.87 10.94 -6.56
CA GLU A 73 35.97 10.86 -5.60
C GLU A 73 37.27 10.69 -6.35
N LYS A 74 38.26 11.54 -6.04
CA LYS A 74 39.64 11.40 -6.53
C LYS A 74 40.50 10.65 -5.51
N ALA A 75 41.32 9.73 -6.03
CA ALA A 75 42.35 9.13 -5.19
C ALA A 75 43.28 10.23 -4.67
N PRO A 76 43.77 10.12 -3.41
CA PRO A 76 44.76 11.08 -2.91
C PRO A 76 46.02 11.06 -3.78
N GLU A 77 46.39 12.21 -4.33
CA GLU A 77 47.55 12.36 -5.25
C GLU A 77 48.82 12.76 -4.52
N ASP A 78 48.71 13.32 -3.30
CA ASP A 78 49.85 13.73 -2.50
C ASP A 78 49.89 13.07 -1.12
N THR A 79 51.04 13.10 -0.45
CA THR A 79 51.26 12.48 0.85
C THR A 79 50.34 13.05 1.95
N GLN A 80 50.01 14.32 1.89
CA GLN A 80 49.15 14.98 2.86
C GLN A 80 47.68 14.55 2.71
N ALA A 81 47.24 14.40 1.43
CA ALA A 81 45.92 13.83 1.12
C ALA A 81 45.80 12.34 1.53
N MET A 82 46.88 11.57 1.32
CA MET A 82 46.92 10.15 1.76
C MET A 82 46.86 10.03 3.28
N GLU A 83 47.56 10.89 4.02
CA GLU A 83 47.50 10.91 5.48
C GLU A 83 46.10 11.24 6.00
N ARG A 84 45.46 12.25 5.43
CA ARG A 84 44.09 12.62 5.75
C ARG A 84 43.11 11.49 5.44
N TYR A 85 43.20 10.88 4.26
CA TYR A 85 42.35 9.78 3.84
C TYR A 85 42.46 8.58 4.80
N LEU A 86 43.66 8.13 5.10
CA LEU A 86 43.89 7.00 6.00
C LEU A 86 43.45 7.30 7.44
N GLY A 87 43.67 8.56 7.88
CA GLY A 87 43.40 9.00 9.26
C GLY A 87 42.00 9.50 9.54
N SER A 88 41.13 9.61 8.52
CA SER A 88 39.80 10.21 8.58
C SER A 88 38.74 9.38 9.33
N GLY A 89 39.07 8.13 9.70
CA GLY A 89 38.10 7.16 10.19
C GLY A 89 37.48 6.30 9.07
N ALA A 90 37.80 6.57 7.81
CA ALA A 90 37.39 5.77 6.65
C ALA A 90 37.81 4.31 6.75
N ILE A 91 38.94 4.07 7.43
CA ILE A 91 39.51 2.75 7.64
C ILE A 91 39.49 2.47 9.14
N LYS A 92 38.64 1.53 9.56
CA LYS A 92 38.52 1.17 10.97
C LYS A 92 39.85 0.71 11.55
N GLY A 93 40.25 1.35 12.65
CA GLY A 93 41.49 1.03 13.34
C GLY A 93 42.72 1.81 12.86
N VAL A 94 42.57 2.74 11.91
CA VAL A 94 43.62 3.68 11.52
C VAL A 94 43.21 5.08 11.95
N GLY A 95 43.79 5.59 13.04
CA GLY A 95 43.61 6.98 13.43
C GLY A 95 44.70 7.88 12.83
N ALA A 96 44.53 9.21 12.94
CA ALA A 96 45.45 10.21 12.37
C ALA A 96 46.93 9.95 12.71
N ALA A 97 47.26 9.61 13.97
CA ALA A 97 48.64 9.33 14.37
C ALA A 97 49.23 8.05 13.72
N LEU A 98 48.39 7.07 13.38
CA LEU A 98 48.83 5.87 12.68
C LEU A 98 48.96 6.14 11.17
N ALA A 99 48.02 6.85 10.60
CA ALA A 99 48.05 7.30 9.21
C ALA A 99 49.32 8.10 8.92
N ALA A 100 49.67 9.09 9.76
CA ALA A 100 50.90 9.85 9.65
C ALA A 100 52.16 8.98 9.66
N ARG A 101 52.19 7.91 10.48
CA ARG A 101 53.30 6.96 10.49
C ARG A 101 53.39 6.11 9.25
N ILE A 102 52.27 5.64 8.72
CA ILE A 102 52.22 4.88 7.48
C ILE A 102 52.74 5.71 6.30
N VAL A 103 52.18 6.91 6.15
CA VAL A 103 52.58 7.79 5.04
C VAL A 103 54.04 8.26 5.18
N ARG A 104 54.54 8.52 6.40
CA ARG A 104 55.95 8.83 6.61
C ARG A 104 56.89 7.68 6.25
N CYS A 105 56.44 6.43 6.44
CA CYS A 105 57.22 5.23 6.08
C CYS A 105 57.28 4.97 4.59
N PHE A 106 56.17 5.17 3.87
CA PHE A 106 56.04 4.73 2.50
C PHE A 106 55.89 5.88 1.47
N GLY A 107 55.70 7.14 1.94
CA GLY A 107 55.58 8.31 1.07
C GLY A 107 54.46 8.17 0.02
N GLU A 108 54.76 8.51 -1.21
CA GLU A 108 53.86 8.45 -2.37
C GLU A 108 53.45 7.01 -2.72
N ASP A 109 54.21 5.99 -2.34
CA ASP A 109 53.90 4.57 -2.54
C ASP A 109 52.90 4.03 -1.54
N THR A 110 52.40 4.82 -0.58
CA THR A 110 51.55 4.35 0.51
C THR A 110 50.34 3.57 0.02
N LEU A 111 49.55 4.11 -0.90
CA LEU A 111 48.34 3.43 -1.39
C LEU A 111 48.69 2.17 -2.19
N ARG A 112 49.72 2.22 -3.01
CA ARG A 112 50.20 1.05 -3.76
C ARG A 112 50.62 -0.09 -2.82
N ILE A 113 51.34 0.24 -1.73
CA ILE A 113 51.77 -0.75 -0.75
C ILE A 113 50.57 -1.32 0.02
N VAL A 114 49.57 -0.50 0.37
CA VAL A 114 48.34 -0.97 1.03
C VAL A 114 47.57 -1.93 0.13
N GLU A 115 47.53 -1.67 -1.18
CA GLU A 115 46.75 -2.49 -2.14
C GLU A 115 47.53 -3.72 -2.62
N GLU A 116 48.81 -3.61 -2.92
CA GLU A 116 49.62 -4.66 -3.60
C GLU A 116 50.55 -5.43 -2.67
N GLU A 117 51.06 -4.79 -1.60
CA GLU A 117 52.04 -5.34 -0.69
C GLU A 117 51.66 -5.15 0.78
N PRO A 118 50.43 -5.56 1.20
CA PRO A 118 49.86 -5.22 2.52
C PRO A 118 50.66 -5.76 3.72
N GLU A 119 51.43 -6.82 3.55
CA GLU A 119 52.31 -7.35 4.58
C GLU A 119 53.42 -6.34 5.00
N ARG A 120 53.81 -5.45 4.13
CA ARG A 120 54.78 -4.39 4.42
C ARG A 120 54.26 -3.34 5.41
N LEU A 121 52.93 -3.22 5.55
CA LEU A 121 52.35 -2.35 6.59
C LEU A 121 52.81 -2.76 8.01
N ALA A 122 53.16 -4.03 8.19
CA ALA A 122 53.72 -4.51 9.47
C ALA A 122 55.11 -3.93 9.79
N GLU A 123 55.83 -3.31 8.80
CA GLU A 123 57.05 -2.58 9.05
C GLU A 123 56.80 -1.30 9.91
N VAL A 124 55.52 -0.82 9.92
CA VAL A 124 55.12 0.36 10.67
C VAL A 124 54.84 0.00 12.15
N LYS A 125 55.55 0.65 13.07
CA LYS A 125 55.35 0.40 14.51
C LYS A 125 53.89 0.60 14.93
N GLY A 126 53.28 -0.51 15.40
CA GLY A 126 51.90 -0.57 15.92
C GLY A 126 50.90 -1.20 14.92
N ILE A 127 51.40 -1.82 13.83
CA ILE A 127 50.63 -2.63 12.89
C ILE A 127 51.13 -4.07 12.99
N SER A 128 50.24 -4.99 13.35
CA SER A 128 50.49 -6.43 13.22
C SER A 128 50.14 -6.92 11.84
N GLU A 129 50.64 -8.09 11.43
CA GLU A 129 50.28 -8.69 10.15
C GLU A 129 48.75 -8.84 9.95
N LYS A 130 48.04 -9.21 11.04
CA LYS A 130 46.58 -9.32 11.02
C LYS A 130 45.92 -7.95 10.71
N LYS A 131 46.37 -6.92 11.40
CA LYS A 131 45.88 -5.54 11.20
C LYS A 131 46.27 -5.00 9.84
N ALA A 132 47.41 -5.34 9.31
CA ALA A 132 47.82 -4.99 7.96
C ALA A 132 46.84 -5.53 6.91
N ARG A 133 46.46 -6.81 7.03
CA ARG A 133 45.47 -7.44 6.14
C ARG A 133 44.07 -6.81 6.30
N GLU A 134 43.64 -6.53 7.53
CA GLU A 134 42.35 -5.84 7.79
C GLU A 134 42.27 -4.45 7.15
N ILE A 135 43.38 -3.69 7.19
CA ILE A 135 43.50 -2.39 6.53
C ILE A 135 43.43 -2.55 5.00
N ALA A 136 44.18 -3.50 4.44
CA ALA A 136 44.23 -3.73 2.99
C ALA A 136 42.85 -4.12 2.44
N VAL A 137 42.15 -5.03 3.11
CA VAL A 137 40.77 -5.43 2.72
C VAL A 137 39.85 -4.22 2.63
N GLN A 138 39.85 -3.37 3.66
CA GLN A 138 38.98 -2.19 3.67
C GLN A 138 39.32 -1.17 2.56
N VAL A 139 40.61 -0.97 2.27
CA VAL A 139 41.04 -0.05 1.20
C VAL A 139 40.65 -0.59 -0.15
N THR A 140 40.87 -1.92 -0.38
CA THR A 140 40.51 -2.59 -1.63
C THR A 140 38.99 -2.57 -1.85
N GLU A 141 38.18 -2.90 -0.84
CA GLU A 141 36.72 -2.84 -0.91
C GLU A 141 36.21 -1.44 -1.31
N LYS A 142 36.78 -0.39 -0.72
CA LYS A 142 36.42 0.99 -1.07
C LYS A 142 36.87 1.39 -2.47
N ALA A 143 38.02 0.93 -2.92
CA ALA A 143 38.49 1.16 -4.29
C ALA A 143 37.60 0.44 -5.31
N ASP A 144 37.20 -0.79 -5.03
CA ASP A 144 36.30 -1.57 -5.88
C ASP A 144 34.89 -0.96 -5.93
N MET A 145 34.38 -0.50 -4.80
CA MET A 145 33.12 0.23 -4.74
C MET A 145 33.15 1.49 -5.60
N ARG A 146 34.24 2.28 -5.53
CA ARG A 146 34.41 3.48 -6.39
C ARG A 146 34.38 3.13 -7.88
N LYS A 147 35.15 2.10 -8.28
CA LYS A 147 35.17 1.64 -9.67
C LYS A 147 33.79 1.20 -10.14
N ALA A 148 33.08 0.45 -9.31
CA ALA A 148 31.72 0.02 -9.60
C ALA A 148 30.74 1.20 -9.71
N MET A 149 30.85 2.19 -8.84
CA MET A 149 30.02 3.40 -8.91
C MET A 149 30.26 4.20 -10.18
N MET A 150 31.52 4.40 -10.58
CA MET A 150 31.87 5.06 -11.86
C MET A 150 31.31 4.28 -13.05
N PHE A 151 31.42 2.95 -13.02
CA PHE A 151 30.83 2.08 -14.05
C PHE A 151 29.31 2.23 -14.13
N LEU A 152 28.60 2.20 -12.99
CA LEU A 152 27.16 2.35 -12.91
C LEU A 152 26.67 3.74 -13.37
N GLN A 153 27.39 4.80 -13.01
CA GLN A 153 27.09 6.15 -13.47
C GLN A 153 27.19 6.31 -14.99
N LYS A 154 28.14 5.63 -15.64
CA LYS A 154 28.24 5.61 -17.11
C LYS A 154 26.95 5.20 -17.79
N TYR A 155 26.19 4.32 -17.15
CA TYR A 155 24.86 3.86 -17.63
C TYR A 155 23.70 4.68 -17.05
N GLY A 156 24.00 5.79 -16.37
CA GLY A 156 22.99 6.72 -15.83
C GLY A 156 22.24 6.19 -14.61
N ILE A 157 22.89 5.29 -13.87
CA ILE A 157 22.38 4.79 -12.59
C ILE A 157 22.75 5.83 -11.52
N SER A 158 21.77 6.26 -10.73
CA SER A 158 22.01 7.22 -9.65
C SER A 158 22.88 6.60 -8.55
N LEU A 159 23.61 7.44 -7.81
CA LEU A 159 24.50 7.00 -6.75
C LEU A 159 23.81 6.14 -5.70
N ASN A 160 22.61 6.54 -5.25
CA ASN A 160 21.84 5.77 -4.28
C ASN A 160 21.44 4.38 -4.80
N LEU A 161 21.00 4.30 -6.03
CA LEU A 161 20.69 3.03 -6.66
C LEU A 161 21.95 2.19 -6.89
N GLY A 162 23.04 2.83 -7.31
CA GLY A 162 24.35 2.20 -7.47
C GLY A 162 24.87 1.59 -6.19
N ALA A 163 24.72 2.28 -5.06
CA ALA A 163 25.09 1.76 -3.73
C ALA A 163 24.32 0.48 -3.37
N LYS A 164 22.99 0.47 -3.56
CA LYS A 164 22.15 -0.71 -3.35
C LYS A 164 22.55 -1.88 -4.25
N ILE A 165 22.84 -1.59 -5.53
CA ILE A 165 23.29 -2.60 -6.50
C ILE A 165 24.63 -3.20 -6.05
N TYR A 166 25.59 -2.36 -5.67
CA TYR A 166 26.89 -2.83 -5.22
C TYR A 166 26.81 -3.61 -3.89
N GLN A 167 25.99 -3.14 -2.96
CA GLN A 167 25.74 -3.86 -1.69
C GLN A 167 25.19 -5.26 -1.93
N LYS A 168 24.33 -5.44 -2.95
CA LYS A 168 23.72 -6.74 -3.28
C LYS A 168 24.68 -7.69 -4.02
N TYR A 169 25.43 -7.16 -5.00
CA TYR A 169 26.20 -7.98 -5.94
C TYR A 169 27.72 -7.89 -5.75
N GLY A 170 28.22 -6.88 -5.02
CA GLY A 170 29.66 -6.65 -4.88
C GLY A 170 30.33 -6.52 -6.24
N GLN A 171 31.45 -7.21 -6.41
CA GLN A 171 32.22 -7.25 -7.68
C GLN A 171 31.47 -7.94 -8.83
N SER A 172 30.46 -8.78 -8.54
CA SER A 172 29.65 -9.44 -9.58
C SER A 172 28.73 -8.45 -10.32
N VAL A 173 28.66 -7.18 -9.93
CA VAL A 173 27.84 -6.16 -10.58
C VAL A 173 28.15 -6.06 -12.09
N TYR A 174 29.42 -6.18 -12.47
CA TYR A 174 29.84 -6.07 -13.88
C TYR A 174 29.27 -7.21 -14.74
N SER A 175 29.39 -8.44 -14.28
CA SER A 175 28.85 -9.61 -14.99
C SER A 175 27.33 -9.62 -15.01
N VAL A 176 26.67 -9.29 -13.89
CA VAL A 176 25.21 -9.22 -13.81
C VAL A 176 24.66 -8.21 -14.82
N LEU A 177 25.23 -7.01 -14.89
CA LEU A 177 24.76 -5.99 -15.82
C LEU A 177 25.03 -6.33 -17.29
N GLN A 178 26.17 -6.97 -17.58
CA GLN A 178 26.52 -7.36 -18.94
C GLN A 178 25.72 -8.56 -19.44
N GLU A 179 25.46 -9.54 -18.57
CA GLU A 179 24.75 -10.76 -18.93
C GLU A 179 23.24 -10.62 -18.86
N ASN A 180 22.72 -10.11 -17.73
CA ASN A 180 21.29 -9.98 -17.48
C ASN A 180 20.93 -8.82 -16.54
N PRO A 181 20.84 -7.57 -17.04
CA PRO A 181 20.49 -6.40 -16.20
C PRO A 181 19.06 -6.48 -15.62
N TYR A 182 18.19 -7.34 -16.14
CA TYR A 182 16.82 -7.50 -15.63
C TYR A 182 16.79 -8.18 -14.26
N ARG A 183 17.87 -8.84 -13.83
CA ARG A 183 18.02 -9.32 -12.45
C ARG A 183 17.92 -8.20 -11.41
N LEU A 184 18.23 -6.97 -11.80
CA LEU A 184 18.03 -5.81 -10.92
C LEU A 184 16.56 -5.64 -10.50
N ALA A 185 15.62 -5.96 -11.40
CA ALA A 185 14.19 -5.87 -11.10
C ALA A 185 13.70 -7.01 -10.19
N ASP A 186 14.37 -8.17 -10.24
CA ASP A 186 14.06 -9.32 -9.38
C ASP A 186 14.68 -9.18 -7.97
N ASP A 187 15.89 -8.60 -7.88
CA ASP A 187 16.75 -8.68 -6.69
C ASP A 187 16.83 -7.38 -5.87
N ILE A 188 16.41 -6.22 -6.41
CA ILE A 188 16.58 -4.91 -5.76
C ILE A 188 15.25 -4.18 -5.60
N SER A 189 14.88 -3.93 -4.35
CA SER A 189 13.67 -3.16 -4.04
C SER A 189 13.74 -1.75 -4.62
N GLY A 190 12.65 -1.35 -5.29
CA GLY A 190 12.55 -0.04 -5.96
C GLY A 190 13.04 -0.03 -7.41
N VAL A 191 13.60 -1.14 -7.93
CA VAL A 191 13.95 -1.28 -9.34
C VAL A 191 12.87 -2.11 -10.04
N GLY A 192 12.00 -1.45 -10.81
CA GLY A 192 11.05 -2.15 -11.67
C GLY A 192 11.61 -2.42 -13.06
N PHE A 193 10.86 -3.23 -13.85
CA PHE A 193 11.23 -3.57 -15.24
C PHE A 193 11.63 -2.35 -16.08
N LYS A 194 10.90 -1.23 -16.00
CA LYS A 194 11.18 -0.02 -16.80
C LYS A 194 12.55 0.58 -16.52
N ILE A 195 13.00 0.56 -15.27
CA ILE A 195 14.33 1.05 -14.88
C ILE A 195 15.38 0.09 -15.40
N ALA A 196 15.18 -1.22 -15.20
CA ALA A 196 16.08 -2.26 -15.71
C ALA A 196 16.17 -2.22 -17.24
N ASP A 197 15.06 -2.02 -17.95
CA ASP A 197 15.00 -1.92 -19.42
C ASP A 197 15.74 -0.68 -19.94
N THR A 198 15.64 0.45 -19.24
CA THR A 198 16.40 1.65 -19.54
C THR A 198 17.91 1.43 -19.38
N ILE A 199 18.30 0.74 -18.31
CA ILE A 199 19.72 0.38 -18.07
C ILE A 199 20.19 -0.60 -19.13
N ALA A 200 19.43 -1.64 -19.44
CA ALA A 200 19.73 -2.64 -20.46
C ALA A 200 19.94 -2.02 -21.84
N SER A 201 19.07 -1.09 -22.23
CA SER A 201 19.18 -0.34 -23.49
C SER A 201 20.48 0.47 -23.56
N ARG A 202 20.90 1.11 -22.46
CA ARG A 202 22.15 1.88 -22.41
C ARG A 202 23.42 1.00 -22.45
N ILE A 203 23.31 -0.21 -21.92
CA ILE A 203 24.38 -1.22 -21.98
C ILE A 203 24.49 -1.82 -23.39
N GLY A 204 23.43 -1.71 -24.20
CA GLY A 204 23.40 -2.26 -25.56
C GLY A 204 22.78 -3.65 -25.64
N ILE A 205 21.96 -4.05 -24.68
CA ILE A 205 21.18 -5.29 -24.76
C ILE A 205 20.16 -5.17 -25.90
N HIS A 206 20.09 -6.18 -26.74
CA HIS A 206 19.16 -6.22 -27.88
C HIS A 206 17.70 -6.22 -27.43
N ALA A 207 16.85 -5.57 -28.23
CA ALA A 207 15.41 -5.43 -27.94
C ALA A 207 14.65 -6.77 -27.91
N ASP A 208 15.15 -7.78 -28.60
CA ASP A 208 14.64 -9.16 -28.70
C ASP A 208 15.36 -10.17 -27.80
N SER A 209 16.15 -9.68 -26.82
CA SER A 209 16.86 -10.54 -25.91
C SER A 209 15.92 -11.40 -25.07
N ASP A 210 16.27 -12.67 -24.87
CA ASP A 210 15.53 -13.66 -24.09
C ASP A 210 15.19 -13.15 -22.68
N TYR A 211 16.15 -12.51 -22.03
CA TYR A 211 15.96 -11.93 -20.69
C TYR A 211 14.95 -10.78 -20.67
N ARG A 212 14.99 -9.93 -21.71
CA ARG A 212 14.05 -8.82 -21.86
C ARG A 212 12.63 -9.32 -22.02
N ILE A 213 12.42 -10.29 -22.90
CA ILE A 213 11.09 -10.84 -23.19
C ILE A 213 10.51 -11.51 -21.95
N ARG A 214 11.30 -12.36 -21.25
CA ARG A 214 10.86 -13.04 -20.02
C ARG A 214 10.53 -12.04 -18.91
N SER A 215 11.40 -11.07 -18.67
CA SER A 215 11.18 -10.05 -17.64
C SER A 215 9.99 -9.16 -17.97
N GLY A 216 9.80 -8.80 -19.26
CA GLY A 216 8.65 -8.02 -19.72
C GLY A 216 7.33 -8.76 -19.59
N MET A 217 7.28 -10.07 -19.91
CA MET A 217 6.09 -10.88 -19.67
C MET A 217 5.76 -11.00 -18.18
N MET A 218 6.77 -11.21 -17.31
CA MET A 218 6.56 -11.25 -15.88
C MET A 218 6.06 -9.90 -15.35
N TYR A 219 6.66 -8.80 -15.81
CA TYR A 219 6.20 -7.46 -15.45
C TYR A 219 4.75 -7.21 -15.86
N THR A 220 4.36 -7.66 -17.07
CA THR A 220 2.97 -7.55 -17.56
C THR A 220 2.00 -8.32 -16.65
N LEU A 221 2.36 -9.52 -16.23
CA LEU A 221 1.57 -10.32 -15.27
C LEU A 221 1.45 -9.62 -13.90
N LEU A 222 2.54 -9.07 -13.38
CA LEU A 222 2.53 -8.35 -12.09
C LEU A 222 1.76 -7.02 -12.18
N GLN A 223 1.84 -6.33 -13.31
CA GLN A 223 1.05 -5.14 -13.56
C GLN A 223 -0.45 -5.46 -13.59
N ALA A 224 -0.82 -6.56 -14.26
CA ALA A 224 -2.19 -7.05 -14.27
C ALA A 224 -2.69 -7.43 -12.87
N SER A 225 -1.80 -7.91 -12.00
CA SER A 225 -2.16 -8.16 -10.59
C SER A 225 -2.50 -6.89 -9.83
N GLY A 226 -1.83 -5.77 -10.13
CA GLY A 226 -2.20 -4.44 -9.64
C GLY A 226 -3.57 -3.96 -10.16
N GLU A 227 -4.06 -4.52 -11.26
CA GLU A 227 -5.41 -4.32 -11.79
C GLU A 227 -6.45 -5.28 -11.17
N GLY A 228 -6.03 -6.17 -10.29
CA GLY A 228 -6.86 -7.14 -9.58
C GLY A 228 -6.89 -8.54 -10.20
N HIS A 229 -6.12 -8.79 -11.27
CA HIS A 229 -6.02 -10.12 -11.88
C HIS A 229 -5.08 -11.04 -11.10
N VAL A 230 -5.41 -12.32 -11.04
CA VAL A 230 -4.53 -13.36 -10.48
C VAL A 230 -3.74 -14.06 -11.58
N TYR A 231 -4.29 -14.12 -12.76
CA TYR A 231 -3.68 -14.63 -13.98
C TYR A 231 -4.08 -13.78 -15.20
N LEU A 232 -3.44 -14.02 -16.32
CA LEU A 232 -3.93 -13.58 -17.63
C LEU A 232 -4.12 -14.78 -18.55
N PRO A 233 -5.12 -14.75 -19.46
CA PRO A 233 -5.15 -15.62 -20.63
C PRO A 233 -3.89 -15.40 -21.47
N LYS A 234 -3.34 -16.49 -22.05
CA LYS A 234 -2.10 -16.43 -22.83
C LYS A 234 -2.13 -15.37 -23.93
N ASP A 235 -3.21 -15.31 -24.68
CA ASP A 235 -3.33 -14.37 -25.80
C ASP A 235 -3.33 -12.91 -25.29
N GLU A 236 -4.04 -12.63 -24.20
CA GLU A 236 -4.03 -11.30 -23.59
C GLU A 236 -2.67 -10.92 -22.99
N LEU A 237 -1.96 -11.89 -22.38
CA LEU A 237 -0.58 -11.67 -21.92
C LEU A 237 0.32 -11.30 -23.09
N PHE A 238 0.23 -12.02 -24.20
CA PHE A 238 1.06 -11.79 -25.36
C PHE A 238 0.76 -10.44 -26.02
N ASP A 239 -0.51 -10.07 -26.17
CA ASP A 239 -0.91 -8.77 -26.70
C ASP A 239 -0.37 -7.61 -25.85
N ARG A 240 -0.56 -7.67 -24.52
CA ARG A 240 -0.08 -6.65 -23.60
C ARG A 240 1.46 -6.59 -23.56
N ALA A 241 2.13 -7.73 -23.55
CA ALA A 241 3.59 -7.80 -23.53
C ALA A 241 4.19 -7.35 -24.89
N SER A 242 3.55 -7.67 -26.02
CA SER A 242 3.93 -7.17 -27.34
C SER A 242 3.87 -5.65 -27.42
N GLN A 243 2.79 -5.05 -26.91
CA GLN A 243 2.67 -3.59 -26.83
C GLN A 243 3.72 -2.95 -25.93
N LEU A 244 4.03 -3.58 -24.80
CA LEU A 244 5.05 -3.09 -23.86
C LEU A 244 6.46 -3.16 -24.46
N LEU A 245 6.81 -4.30 -25.03
CA LEU A 245 8.16 -4.62 -25.47
C LEU A 245 8.42 -4.18 -26.91
N GLN A 246 7.36 -3.91 -27.69
CA GLN A 246 7.41 -3.62 -29.14
C GLN A 246 8.11 -4.75 -29.93
N VAL A 247 7.82 -6.00 -29.58
CA VAL A 247 8.29 -7.20 -30.26
C VAL A 247 7.11 -8.06 -30.72
N ASP A 248 7.32 -8.86 -31.76
CA ASP A 248 6.29 -9.73 -32.30
C ASP A 248 5.94 -10.87 -31.34
N VAL A 249 4.67 -11.23 -31.30
CA VAL A 249 4.11 -12.29 -30.42
C VAL A 249 4.80 -13.63 -30.64
N SER A 250 5.26 -13.93 -31.87
CA SER A 250 5.93 -15.18 -32.20
C SER A 250 7.19 -15.46 -31.37
N TYR A 251 7.84 -14.42 -30.86
CA TYR A 251 9.00 -14.58 -29.97
C TYR A 251 8.64 -15.04 -28.55
N MET A 252 7.37 -14.92 -28.12
CA MET A 252 6.96 -15.10 -26.73
C MET A 252 6.67 -16.54 -26.36
N GLU A 253 6.17 -17.36 -27.31
CA GLU A 253 5.74 -18.74 -27.05
C GLU A 253 6.85 -19.60 -26.42
N LYS A 254 8.04 -19.58 -27.04
CA LYS A 254 9.21 -20.31 -26.52
C LYS A 254 9.57 -19.87 -25.11
N HIS A 255 9.60 -18.54 -24.87
CA HIS A 255 10.00 -17.99 -23.60
C HIS A 255 8.99 -18.25 -22.50
N LEU A 256 7.69 -18.32 -22.84
CA LEU A 256 6.64 -18.70 -21.88
C LEU A 256 6.86 -20.14 -21.38
N MET A 257 7.19 -21.07 -22.28
CA MET A 257 7.49 -22.46 -21.91
C MET A 257 8.75 -22.56 -21.03
N ASP A 258 9.79 -21.81 -21.36
CA ASP A 258 11.00 -21.75 -20.53
C ASP A 258 10.69 -21.19 -19.13
N MET A 259 9.87 -20.15 -19.03
CA MET A 259 9.44 -19.59 -17.73
C MET A 259 8.62 -20.58 -16.90
N ALA A 260 7.86 -21.45 -17.56
CA ALA A 260 7.12 -22.53 -16.89
C ALA A 260 8.07 -23.61 -16.37
N ILE A 261 9.08 -24.01 -17.15
CA ILE A 261 10.15 -24.95 -16.74
C ILE A 261 10.92 -24.37 -15.54
N ASP A 262 11.26 -23.07 -15.58
CA ASP A 262 11.94 -22.36 -14.50
C ASP A 262 11.04 -22.11 -13.28
N ARG A 263 9.78 -22.55 -13.32
CA ARG A 263 8.76 -22.37 -12.26
C ARG A 263 8.48 -20.91 -11.90
N LYS A 264 8.77 -19.98 -12.80
CA LYS A 264 8.40 -18.57 -12.63
C LYS A 264 6.91 -18.33 -12.89
N VAL A 265 6.34 -19.09 -13.82
CA VAL A 265 4.90 -19.10 -14.12
C VAL A 265 4.34 -20.52 -14.05
N VAL A 266 3.03 -20.61 -13.88
CA VAL A 266 2.27 -21.87 -13.98
C VAL A 266 1.26 -21.71 -15.11
N LEU A 267 1.24 -22.69 -16.00
CA LEU A 267 0.29 -22.80 -17.10
C LEU A 267 -0.81 -23.77 -16.68
N LYS A 268 -2.08 -23.32 -16.77
CA LYS A 268 -3.25 -24.19 -16.58
C LYS A 268 -4.10 -24.11 -17.82
N GLU A 269 -4.38 -25.24 -18.45
CA GLU A 269 -5.30 -25.33 -19.56
C GLU A 269 -6.73 -25.51 -19.05
N ASN A 270 -7.67 -24.78 -19.61
CA ASN A 270 -9.07 -25.08 -19.55
C ASN A 270 -9.60 -25.34 -20.97
N ASP A 271 -10.87 -25.74 -21.09
CA ASP A 271 -11.47 -26.14 -22.39
C ASP A 271 -11.39 -25.08 -23.52
N ARG A 272 -10.99 -23.85 -23.20
CA ARG A 272 -11.05 -22.70 -24.13
C ARG A 272 -9.71 -21.98 -24.30
N GLU A 273 -8.90 -21.94 -23.28
CA GLU A 273 -7.72 -21.07 -23.26
C GLU A 273 -6.65 -21.55 -22.27
N VAL A 274 -5.41 -21.10 -22.46
CA VAL A 274 -4.31 -21.33 -21.54
C VAL A 274 -4.22 -20.14 -20.56
N LEU A 275 -4.28 -20.42 -19.26
CA LEU A 275 -4.20 -19.46 -18.19
C LEU A 275 -2.76 -19.37 -17.68
N VAL A 276 -2.18 -18.18 -17.66
CA VAL A 276 -0.81 -17.92 -17.25
C VAL A 276 -0.78 -17.22 -15.91
N TYR A 277 -0.27 -17.89 -14.89
CA TYR A 277 -0.16 -17.36 -13.53
C TYR A 277 1.29 -17.05 -13.18
N PRO A 278 1.59 -15.94 -12.52
CA PRO A 278 2.78 -15.90 -11.67
C PRO A 278 2.70 -17.02 -10.63
N SER A 279 3.80 -17.78 -10.45
CA SER A 279 3.78 -18.98 -9.59
C SER A 279 3.33 -18.71 -8.15
N GLN A 280 3.66 -17.53 -7.63
CA GLN A 280 3.21 -17.09 -6.30
C GLN A 280 1.69 -17.01 -6.20
N TYR A 281 0.99 -16.42 -7.18
CA TYR A 281 -0.46 -16.28 -7.15
C TYR A 281 -1.18 -17.62 -7.36
N TYR A 282 -0.60 -18.48 -8.20
CA TYR A 282 -1.12 -19.84 -8.36
C TYR A 282 -1.14 -20.60 -7.03
N ARG A 283 -0.01 -20.57 -6.31
CA ARG A 283 0.11 -21.24 -5.00
C ARG A 283 -0.81 -20.60 -3.97
N LEU A 284 -0.94 -19.28 -4.00
CA LEU A 284 -1.78 -18.53 -3.07
C LEU A 284 -3.25 -18.94 -3.22
N GLU A 285 -3.80 -18.96 -4.44
CA GLU A 285 -5.18 -19.41 -4.67
C GLU A 285 -5.37 -20.89 -4.30
N LEU A 286 -4.43 -21.75 -4.67
CA LEU A 286 -4.52 -23.19 -4.38
C LEU A 286 -4.53 -23.46 -2.87
N ASN A 287 -3.64 -22.83 -2.13
CA ASN A 287 -3.57 -22.99 -0.67
C ASN A 287 -4.80 -22.38 0.01
N THR A 288 -5.27 -21.22 -0.45
CA THR A 288 -6.49 -20.59 0.06
C THR A 288 -7.71 -21.49 -0.17
N ALA A 289 -7.85 -22.06 -1.37
CA ALA A 289 -8.93 -22.98 -1.69
C ALA A 289 -8.89 -24.23 -0.79
N ARG A 290 -7.71 -24.80 -0.54
CA ARG A 290 -7.54 -25.96 0.34
C ARG A 290 -7.96 -25.64 1.77
N MET A 291 -7.45 -24.54 2.34
CA MET A 291 -7.78 -24.13 3.71
C MET A 291 -9.28 -23.84 3.87
N LEU A 292 -9.91 -23.19 2.87
CA LEU A 292 -11.36 -22.97 2.87
C LEU A 292 -12.13 -24.30 2.85
N THR A 293 -11.69 -25.25 2.04
CA THR A 293 -12.35 -26.57 1.95
C THR A 293 -12.17 -27.39 3.25
N GLU A 294 -11.04 -27.24 3.94
CA GLU A 294 -10.80 -27.85 5.25
C GLU A 294 -11.73 -27.29 6.34
N LEU A 295 -12.19 -26.05 6.21
CA LEU A 295 -13.18 -25.41 7.08
C LEU A 295 -14.63 -25.80 6.76
N ASN A 296 -14.89 -26.54 5.66
CA ASN A 296 -16.23 -27.01 5.32
C ASN A 296 -16.68 -28.17 6.21
N ILE A 297 -16.85 -27.86 7.49
CA ILE A 297 -17.26 -28.80 8.53
C ILE A 297 -18.72 -28.53 8.89
N ARG A 298 -19.53 -29.57 9.04
CA ARG A 298 -20.88 -29.47 9.52
C ARG A 298 -21.00 -29.92 10.97
N TYR A 299 -21.63 -29.08 11.76
CA TYR A 299 -21.92 -29.38 13.16
C TYR A 299 -23.41 -29.84 13.32
N PRO A 300 -23.69 -30.93 14.05
CA PRO A 300 -25.05 -31.38 14.26
C PRO A 300 -25.84 -30.33 15.02
N GLN A 301 -27.04 -30.05 14.54
CA GLN A 301 -27.95 -29.04 15.11
C GLN A 301 -29.20 -29.73 15.67
N ASN A 302 -29.68 -29.26 16.84
CA ASN A 302 -30.99 -29.61 17.36
C ASN A 302 -31.97 -28.47 17.05
N GLU A 303 -32.89 -28.70 16.11
CA GLU A 303 -33.82 -27.71 15.60
C GLU A 303 -34.63 -27.03 16.70
N GLN A 304 -35.18 -27.81 17.66
CA GLN A 304 -35.95 -27.27 18.76
C GLN A 304 -35.11 -26.39 19.71
N MET A 305 -33.85 -26.76 19.92
CA MET A 305 -32.92 -25.98 20.73
C MET A 305 -32.57 -24.65 20.04
N MET A 306 -32.38 -24.70 18.74
CA MET A 306 -32.09 -23.50 17.90
C MET A 306 -33.28 -22.53 17.93
N GLU A 307 -34.51 -23.02 17.73
CA GLU A 307 -35.71 -22.19 17.78
C GLU A 307 -35.87 -21.51 19.14
N ARG A 308 -35.71 -22.27 20.24
CA ARG A 308 -35.78 -21.71 21.60
C ARG A 308 -34.73 -20.64 21.83
N ARG A 309 -33.50 -20.86 21.36
CA ARG A 309 -32.40 -19.91 21.52
C ARG A 309 -32.65 -18.64 20.72
N ILE A 310 -33.13 -18.77 19.48
CA ILE A 310 -33.50 -17.63 18.65
C ILE A 310 -34.63 -16.82 19.30
N ALA A 311 -35.68 -17.49 19.80
CA ALA A 311 -36.77 -16.82 20.51
C ALA A 311 -36.29 -16.09 21.78
N GLN A 312 -35.30 -16.65 22.48
CA GLN A 312 -34.70 -16.01 23.62
C GLN A 312 -33.93 -14.75 23.19
N ILE A 313 -33.11 -14.80 22.11
CA ILE A 313 -32.39 -13.65 21.55
C ILE A 313 -33.36 -12.54 21.12
N GLU A 314 -34.47 -12.90 20.44
CA GLU A 314 -35.52 -11.95 20.06
C GLU A 314 -36.11 -11.23 21.28
N LYS A 315 -36.33 -11.97 22.38
CA LYS A 315 -36.84 -11.40 23.63
C LYS A 315 -35.83 -10.50 24.34
N GLU A 316 -34.56 -10.90 24.37
CA GLU A 316 -33.47 -10.13 24.99
C GLU A 316 -33.18 -8.83 24.24
N THR A 317 -33.20 -8.86 22.91
CA THR A 317 -32.91 -7.71 22.05
C THR A 317 -34.16 -6.86 21.75
N GLY A 318 -35.34 -7.35 22.00
CA GLY A 318 -36.59 -6.69 21.62
C GLY A 318 -36.81 -6.62 20.10
N THR A 319 -36.04 -7.37 19.31
CA THR A 319 -36.05 -7.34 17.84
C THR A 319 -36.53 -8.69 17.32
N VAL A 320 -37.59 -8.68 16.51
CA VAL A 320 -38.08 -9.90 15.83
C VAL A 320 -37.22 -10.08 14.55
N LEU A 321 -36.61 -11.24 14.44
CA LEU A 321 -35.82 -11.61 13.29
C LEU A 321 -36.70 -12.11 12.14
N GLU A 322 -36.37 -11.73 10.94
CA GLU A 322 -36.99 -12.22 9.72
C GLU A 322 -36.48 -13.64 9.38
N GLU A 323 -37.23 -14.41 8.61
CA GLU A 323 -36.91 -15.80 8.30
C GLU A 323 -35.50 -16.04 7.79
N MET A 324 -35.02 -15.17 6.87
CA MET A 324 -33.67 -15.30 6.36
C MET A 324 -32.61 -14.91 7.41
N GLN A 325 -32.92 -14.01 8.34
CA GLN A 325 -32.02 -13.68 9.46
C GLN A 325 -31.96 -14.85 10.47
N LYS A 326 -33.09 -15.51 10.76
CA LYS A 326 -33.11 -16.73 11.57
C LYS A 326 -32.30 -17.84 10.91
N LYS A 327 -32.52 -18.04 9.61
CA LYS A 327 -31.75 -19.01 8.83
C LYS A 327 -30.22 -18.70 8.89
N ALA A 328 -29.82 -17.43 8.83
CA ALA A 328 -28.42 -17.04 8.95
C ALA A 328 -27.81 -17.43 10.31
N VAL A 329 -28.56 -17.27 11.41
CA VAL A 329 -28.09 -17.71 12.74
C VAL A 329 -27.95 -19.25 12.79
N ILE A 330 -28.88 -19.98 12.22
CA ILE A 330 -28.83 -21.47 12.16
C ILE A 330 -27.65 -21.93 11.33
N GLU A 331 -27.45 -21.35 10.14
CA GLU A 331 -26.34 -21.71 9.25
C GLU A 331 -24.98 -21.34 9.87
N ALA A 332 -24.87 -20.18 10.54
CA ALA A 332 -23.65 -19.77 11.24
C ALA A 332 -23.29 -20.76 12.36
N ALA A 333 -24.29 -21.27 13.10
CA ALA A 333 -24.08 -22.24 14.16
C ALA A 333 -23.75 -23.65 13.62
N GLY A 334 -24.32 -24.01 12.47
CA GLY A 334 -24.22 -25.36 11.87
C GLY A 334 -23.00 -25.61 11.00
N ASN A 335 -22.20 -24.57 10.67
CA ASN A 335 -21.11 -24.71 9.70
C ASN A 335 -19.81 -24.09 10.20
N GLY A 336 -18.69 -24.65 9.77
CA GLY A 336 -17.37 -24.09 10.06
C GLY A 336 -17.05 -22.86 9.24
N LEU A 337 -17.61 -22.76 8.03
CA LEU A 337 -17.54 -21.56 7.18
C LEU A 337 -18.96 -21.20 6.72
N PHE A 338 -19.35 -19.96 6.94
CA PHE A 338 -20.66 -19.43 6.56
C PHE A 338 -20.54 -18.04 5.94
N ILE A 339 -21.34 -17.76 4.92
CA ILE A 339 -21.34 -16.48 4.21
C ILE A 339 -22.70 -15.79 4.37
N LEU A 340 -22.67 -14.53 4.86
CA LEU A 340 -23.81 -13.63 4.94
C LEU A 340 -23.64 -12.50 3.94
N THR A 341 -24.50 -12.41 2.94
CA THR A 341 -24.46 -11.33 1.94
C THR A 341 -25.78 -10.55 1.90
N GLY A 342 -25.72 -9.33 1.39
CA GLY A 342 -26.92 -8.48 1.21
C GLY A 342 -26.55 -7.02 1.03
N GLY A 343 -27.46 -6.28 0.40
CA GLY A 343 -27.31 -4.85 0.15
C GLY A 343 -27.52 -3.96 1.39
N PRO A 344 -27.53 -2.64 1.24
CA PRO A 344 -27.82 -1.71 2.31
C PRO A 344 -29.27 -1.86 2.79
N GLY A 345 -29.49 -1.68 4.10
CA GLY A 345 -30.82 -1.72 4.70
C GLY A 345 -31.47 -3.12 4.80
N THR A 346 -30.76 -4.19 4.48
CA THR A 346 -31.25 -5.58 4.56
C THR A 346 -31.07 -6.22 5.95
N GLY A 347 -30.50 -5.48 6.91
CA GLY A 347 -30.38 -5.96 8.30
C GLY A 347 -29.16 -6.84 8.58
N LYS A 348 -28.09 -6.75 7.81
CA LYS A 348 -26.81 -7.46 8.08
C LYS A 348 -26.34 -7.26 9.51
N THR A 349 -26.26 -6.03 9.99
CA THR A 349 -25.82 -5.69 11.35
C THR A 349 -26.71 -6.33 12.43
N THR A 350 -28.04 -6.33 12.23
CA THR A 350 -28.97 -6.99 13.14
C THR A 350 -28.72 -8.49 13.19
N THR A 351 -28.44 -9.09 12.03
CA THR A 351 -28.13 -10.52 11.92
C THR A 351 -26.80 -10.86 12.59
N ILE A 352 -25.75 -10.03 12.38
CA ILE A 352 -24.46 -10.16 13.08
C ILE A 352 -24.65 -10.12 14.59
N ASN A 353 -25.42 -9.17 15.10
CA ASN A 353 -25.73 -9.09 16.55
C ASN A 353 -26.44 -10.33 17.07
N ALA A 354 -27.38 -10.88 16.31
CA ALA A 354 -28.05 -12.12 16.69
C ALA A 354 -27.07 -13.31 16.72
N ILE A 355 -26.17 -13.41 15.75
CA ILE A 355 -25.12 -14.43 15.68
C ILE A 355 -24.17 -14.30 16.89
N ILE A 356 -23.73 -13.09 17.20
CA ILE A 356 -22.87 -12.81 18.37
C ILE A 356 -23.56 -13.30 19.65
N ARG A 357 -24.81 -12.89 19.88
CA ARG A 357 -25.59 -13.29 21.06
C ARG A 357 -25.81 -14.82 21.16
N PHE A 358 -25.94 -15.46 20.00
CA PHE A 358 -26.04 -16.90 19.95
C PHE A 358 -24.74 -17.55 20.51
N PHE A 359 -23.58 -17.18 19.98
CA PHE A 359 -22.34 -17.80 20.39
C PHE A 359 -21.88 -17.40 21.79
N GLU A 360 -22.19 -16.19 22.26
CA GLU A 360 -21.98 -15.80 23.65
C GLU A 360 -22.75 -16.73 24.61
N GLY A 361 -23.98 -17.04 24.24
CA GLY A 361 -24.77 -17.94 25.05
C GLY A 361 -24.29 -19.38 25.07
N GLU A 362 -23.48 -19.77 24.10
CA GLU A 362 -22.75 -21.05 24.08
C GLU A 362 -21.38 -20.96 24.80
N GLY A 363 -21.01 -19.77 25.32
CA GLY A 363 -19.75 -19.56 26.01
C GLY A 363 -18.54 -19.49 25.06
N ALA A 364 -18.75 -19.28 23.76
CA ALA A 364 -17.69 -19.21 22.75
C ALA A 364 -16.94 -17.87 22.82
N THR A 365 -15.64 -17.92 22.57
CA THR A 365 -14.80 -16.74 22.38
C THR A 365 -14.94 -16.20 20.96
N LEU A 366 -15.21 -14.89 20.83
CA LEU A 366 -15.43 -14.25 19.54
C LEU A 366 -14.35 -13.21 19.22
N ARG A 367 -13.99 -13.14 17.96
CA ARG A 367 -13.18 -12.04 17.39
C ARG A 367 -13.92 -11.43 16.22
N LEU A 368 -14.00 -10.09 16.22
CA LEU A 368 -14.62 -9.33 15.17
C LEU A 368 -13.55 -8.55 14.40
N ALA A 369 -13.60 -8.60 13.08
CA ALA A 369 -12.65 -7.87 12.28
C ALA A 369 -13.24 -7.32 10.99
N ALA A 370 -12.54 -6.35 10.40
CA ALA A 370 -12.85 -5.78 9.11
C ALA A 370 -11.55 -5.39 8.37
N PRO A 371 -11.57 -5.22 7.04
CA PRO A 371 -10.35 -4.87 6.29
C PRO A 371 -9.80 -3.47 6.56
N THR A 372 -10.62 -2.54 7.04
CA THR A 372 -10.22 -1.15 7.31
C THR A 372 -10.56 -0.71 8.74
N GLY A 373 -9.80 0.26 9.28
CA GLY A 373 -10.05 0.82 10.61
C GLY A 373 -11.44 1.44 10.76
N ARG A 374 -11.93 2.11 9.74
CA ARG A 374 -13.29 2.68 9.73
C ARG A 374 -14.39 1.62 9.77
N ALA A 375 -14.24 0.55 8.99
CA ALA A 375 -15.20 -0.55 9.02
C ALA A 375 -15.18 -1.25 10.38
N ALA A 376 -14.00 -1.47 10.98
CA ALA A 376 -13.86 -2.04 12.31
C ALA A 376 -14.52 -1.14 13.38
N LYS A 377 -14.26 0.16 13.37
CA LYS A 377 -14.90 1.11 14.29
C LYS A 377 -16.42 1.09 14.15
N ARG A 378 -16.94 1.10 12.92
CA ARG A 378 -18.39 1.00 12.66
C ARG A 378 -18.97 -0.30 13.20
N MET A 379 -18.25 -1.41 13.03
CA MET A 379 -18.66 -2.71 13.55
C MET A 379 -18.72 -2.67 15.08
N THR A 380 -17.75 -2.07 15.75
CA THR A 380 -17.75 -1.85 17.21
C THR A 380 -18.95 -1.02 17.66
N GLU A 381 -19.20 0.12 17.02
CA GLU A 381 -20.33 1.00 17.35
C GLU A 381 -21.69 0.32 17.17
N ALA A 382 -21.81 -0.52 16.14
CA ALA A 382 -23.04 -1.18 15.78
C ALA A 382 -23.33 -2.44 16.59
N THR A 383 -22.29 -3.14 17.06
CA THR A 383 -22.43 -4.40 17.81
C THR A 383 -22.22 -4.26 19.32
N GLY A 384 -21.50 -3.22 19.73
CA GLY A 384 -21.02 -3.05 21.10
C GLY A 384 -19.82 -3.95 21.47
N TYR A 385 -19.31 -4.75 20.51
CA TYR A 385 -18.13 -5.60 20.67
C TYR A 385 -16.91 -4.96 20.00
N GLU A 386 -15.77 -5.08 20.63
CA GLU A 386 -14.52 -4.58 20.04
C GLU A 386 -14.22 -5.32 18.74
N ALA A 387 -14.15 -4.57 17.64
CA ALA A 387 -13.71 -5.04 16.34
C ALA A 387 -12.41 -4.33 15.95
N GLN A 388 -11.53 -5.04 15.29
CA GLN A 388 -10.23 -4.53 14.86
C GLN A 388 -10.01 -4.77 13.37
N THR A 389 -8.94 -4.19 12.80
CA THR A 389 -8.59 -4.53 11.42
C THR A 389 -8.06 -5.96 11.34
N ILE A 390 -8.25 -6.62 10.19
CA ILE A 390 -7.67 -7.97 9.97
C ILE A 390 -6.15 -7.93 10.18
N HIS A 391 -5.48 -6.86 9.75
CA HIS A 391 -4.04 -6.68 9.97
C HIS A 391 -3.66 -6.63 11.45
N ARG A 392 -4.47 -5.97 12.26
CA ARG A 392 -4.27 -5.88 13.72
C ARG A 392 -4.61 -7.21 14.42
N LEU A 393 -5.63 -7.91 13.94
CA LEU A 393 -5.99 -9.24 14.41
C LEU A 393 -4.85 -10.24 14.18
N LEU A 394 -4.14 -10.10 13.05
CA LEU A 394 -3.01 -10.94 12.68
C LEU A 394 -1.68 -10.46 13.29
N GLU A 395 -1.69 -9.40 14.12
CA GLU A 395 -0.51 -8.84 14.78
C GLU A 395 0.63 -8.59 13.78
N LEU A 396 0.37 -7.64 12.87
CA LEU A 396 1.36 -7.27 11.88
C LEU A 396 2.54 -6.57 12.55
N ASN A 397 3.71 -7.20 12.52
CA ASN A 397 4.96 -6.61 12.99
C ASN A 397 5.84 -6.17 11.83
N GLY A 398 6.27 -4.91 11.90
CA GLY A 398 7.36 -4.39 11.09
C GLY A 398 8.69 -4.50 11.83
N VAL A 399 9.07 -5.69 12.30
CA VAL A 399 10.37 -5.88 12.94
C VAL A 399 11.43 -6.00 11.85
N PRO A 400 12.51 -5.19 11.87
CA PRO A 400 13.72 -5.50 11.13
C PRO A 400 14.26 -6.86 11.64
N ASP A 401 14.68 -7.73 10.73
CA ASP A 401 15.44 -8.93 11.11
C ASP A 401 16.62 -8.55 12.03
N GLU A 402 17.05 -9.47 12.91
CA GLU A 402 18.17 -9.26 13.83
C GLU A 402 19.46 -8.76 13.17
N ASP A 403 19.54 -8.84 11.84
CA ASP A 403 20.62 -8.32 10.99
C ASP A 403 20.36 -6.89 10.46
N GLY A 404 19.28 -6.19 10.87
CA GLY A 404 18.94 -4.83 10.41
C GLY A 404 18.53 -4.75 8.94
N ARG A 405 18.16 -5.88 8.33
CA ARG A 405 17.63 -5.93 6.95
C ARG A 405 16.12 -5.82 7.00
N GLU A 406 15.57 -4.84 6.26
CA GLU A 406 14.13 -4.80 5.99
C GLU A 406 13.73 -6.13 5.34
N SER A 407 13.00 -6.97 6.06
CA SER A 407 12.41 -8.17 5.49
C SER A 407 11.45 -7.72 4.38
N GLN A 408 11.66 -8.18 3.16
CA GLN A 408 10.88 -7.81 1.96
C GLN A 408 9.46 -8.41 1.96
N GLY A 409 8.85 -8.66 3.14
CA GLY A 409 7.50 -9.22 3.23
C GLY A 409 6.76 -8.71 4.45
N VAL A 410 5.47 -8.45 4.27
CA VAL A 410 4.52 -8.26 5.37
C VAL A 410 4.56 -9.55 6.21
N HIS A 411 5.05 -9.47 7.44
CA HIS A 411 5.11 -10.61 8.35
C HIS A 411 4.01 -10.46 9.40
N PHE A 412 3.13 -11.47 9.48
CA PHE A 412 2.12 -11.57 10.52
C PHE A 412 2.60 -12.52 11.61
N GLU A 413 2.55 -12.10 12.87
CA GLU A 413 2.88 -12.96 14.00
C GLU A 413 1.87 -14.09 14.19
N ARG A 414 0.59 -13.80 13.88
CA ARG A 414 -0.45 -14.82 13.85
C ARG A 414 -0.42 -15.55 12.51
N ASN A 415 -0.07 -16.83 12.59
CA ASN A 415 0.12 -17.72 11.45
C ASN A 415 -0.07 -19.18 11.89
N ALA A 416 0.31 -20.15 11.07
CA ALA A 416 0.14 -21.58 11.36
C ALA A 416 0.94 -22.05 12.61
N GLU A 417 2.03 -21.39 12.97
CA GLU A 417 2.84 -21.72 14.15
C GLU A 417 2.35 -21.00 15.42
N ASN A 418 1.67 -19.85 15.24
CA ASN A 418 1.09 -19.05 16.32
C ASN A 418 -0.34 -18.64 15.96
N PRO A 419 -1.31 -19.57 15.95
CA PRO A 419 -2.66 -19.30 15.50
C PRO A 419 -3.46 -18.42 16.47
N LEU A 420 -4.60 -17.95 16.00
CA LEU A 420 -5.57 -17.21 16.79
C LEU A 420 -6.27 -18.16 17.79
N ASP A 421 -6.28 -17.77 19.06
CA ASP A 421 -7.02 -18.48 20.10
C ASP A 421 -8.45 -17.92 20.18
N THR A 422 -9.35 -18.51 19.42
CA THR A 422 -10.76 -18.08 19.36
C THR A 422 -11.64 -19.16 18.73
N ASP A 423 -12.90 -19.23 19.17
CA ASP A 423 -13.87 -20.20 18.65
C ASP A 423 -14.59 -19.69 17.40
N VAL A 424 -14.79 -18.37 17.31
CA VAL A 424 -15.56 -17.75 16.22
C VAL A 424 -14.88 -16.47 15.75
N ILE A 425 -14.75 -16.34 14.43
CA ILE A 425 -14.25 -15.11 13.77
C ILE A 425 -15.35 -14.58 12.86
N ILE A 426 -15.72 -13.33 13.03
CA ILE A 426 -16.69 -12.64 12.17
C ILE A 426 -15.93 -11.53 11.41
N ILE A 427 -15.96 -11.60 10.08
CA ILE A 427 -15.32 -10.62 9.21
C ILE A 427 -16.38 -9.86 8.42
N ASP A 428 -16.46 -8.54 8.61
CA ASP A 428 -17.35 -7.67 7.81
C ASP A 428 -16.59 -7.01 6.65
N GLU A 429 -17.33 -6.45 5.70
CA GLU A 429 -16.80 -5.78 4.48
C GLU A 429 -15.88 -6.69 3.65
N MET A 430 -16.24 -7.96 3.53
CA MET A 430 -15.43 -8.97 2.81
C MET A 430 -15.20 -8.68 1.33
N SER A 431 -16.00 -7.80 0.71
CA SER A 431 -15.75 -7.33 -0.67
C SER A 431 -14.40 -6.66 -0.86
N MET A 432 -13.80 -6.12 0.22
CA MET A 432 -12.51 -5.43 0.21
C MET A 432 -11.32 -6.35 0.47
N VAL A 433 -11.54 -7.61 0.84
CA VAL A 433 -10.49 -8.58 1.17
C VAL A 433 -9.95 -9.20 -0.11
N ASP A 434 -8.66 -9.07 -0.35
CA ASP A 434 -7.94 -9.69 -1.46
C ASP A 434 -7.44 -11.09 -1.11
N ILE A 435 -6.83 -11.75 -2.09
CA ILE A 435 -6.36 -13.14 -1.92
C ILE A 435 -5.21 -13.25 -0.90
N PHE A 436 -4.35 -12.23 -0.79
CA PHE A 436 -3.23 -12.24 0.18
C PHE A 436 -3.74 -12.15 1.61
N LEU A 437 -4.64 -11.19 1.86
CA LEU A 437 -5.17 -10.98 3.20
C LEU A 437 -6.04 -12.17 3.64
N MET A 438 -6.82 -12.75 2.72
CA MET A 438 -7.59 -13.97 3.00
C MET A 438 -6.68 -15.16 3.30
N HIS A 439 -5.63 -15.36 2.52
CA HIS A 439 -4.66 -16.42 2.74
C HIS A 439 -3.99 -16.30 4.12
N SER A 440 -3.55 -15.08 4.46
CA SER A 440 -2.88 -14.80 5.74
C SER A 440 -3.83 -15.03 6.93
N LEU A 441 -5.09 -14.63 6.80
CA LEU A 441 -6.12 -14.89 7.81
C LEU A 441 -6.30 -16.40 8.03
N LEU A 442 -6.46 -17.16 6.94
CA LEU A 442 -6.68 -18.60 7.01
C LEU A 442 -5.48 -19.35 7.60
N LEU A 443 -4.26 -18.89 7.37
CA LEU A 443 -3.06 -19.47 8.01
C LEU A 443 -3.09 -19.36 9.54
N ALA A 444 -3.75 -18.32 10.08
CA ALA A 444 -3.85 -18.09 11.52
C ALA A 444 -5.05 -18.78 12.18
N VAL A 445 -5.87 -19.49 11.40
CA VAL A 445 -7.10 -20.15 11.89
C VAL A 445 -6.83 -21.62 12.16
N THR A 446 -7.28 -22.09 13.33
CA THR A 446 -7.19 -23.50 13.72
C THR A 446 -8.40 -24.31 13.28
N ALA A 447 -8.21 -25.62 13.17
CA ALA A 447 -9.32 -26.54 12.93
C ALA A 447 -10.33 -26.47 14.09
N GLY A 448 -11.61 -26.27 13.76
CA GLY A 448 -12.68 -26.11 14.76
C GLY A 448 -13.13 -24.67 14.97
N THR A 449 -12.31 -23.66 14.63
CA THR A 449 -12.75 -22.26 14.61
C THR A 449 -13.79 -22.05 13.51
N ARG A 450 -14.89 -21.38 13.83
CA ARG A 450 -15.92 -21.01 12.86
C ARG A 450 -15.60 -19.64 12.25
N ILE A 451 -15.74 -19.54 10.93
CA ILE A 451 -15.56 -18.27 10.20
C ILE A 451 -16.88 -17.83 9.60
N ILE A 452 -17.27 -16.62 9.90
CA ILE A 452 -18.46 -15.98 9.35
C ILE A 452 -17.99 -14.78 8.50
N LEU A 453 -18.19 -14.90 7.19
CA LEU A 453 -17.83 -13.88 6.22
C LEU A 453 -19.07 -13.06 5.88
N VAL A 454 -18.99 -11.75 6.15
CA VAL A 454 -20.09 -10.82 5.88
C VAL A 454 -19.66 -9.79 4.83
N GLY A 455 -20.52 -9.53 3.86
CA GLY A 455 -20.20 -8.52 2.83
C GLY A 455 -21.35 -8.28 1.86
N ASP A 456 -21.08 -7.45 0.89
CA ASP A 456 -21.98 -7.15 -0.22
C ASP A 456 -21.22 -7.43 -1.54
N GLU A 457 -21.58 -8.51 -2.23
CA GLU A 457 -20.94 -8.92 -3.49
C GLU A 457 -21.12 -7.94 -4.64
N ASN A 458 -22.08 -7.00 -4.48
CA ASN A 458 -22.42 -6.00 -5.49
C ASN A 458 -21.62 -4.71 -5.36
N GLN A 459 -20.90 -4.54 -4.25
CA GLN A 459 -19.94 -3.45 -4.08
C GLN A 459 -18.70 -3.68 -4.94
N LEU A 460 -17.85 -2.64 -5.00
CA LEU A 460 -16.58 -2.74 -5.69
C LEU A 460 -15.70 -3.82 -5.05
N PRO A 461 -14.99 -4.61 -5.84
CA PRO A 461 -14.05 -5.60 -5.32
C PRO A 461 -12.83 -4.94 -4.65
N SER A 462 -12.00 -5.77 -3.99
CA SER A 462 -10.73 -5.37 -3.38
C SER A 462 -9.81 -4.61 -4.34
N VAL A 463 -8.91 -3.78 -3.84
CA VAL A 463 -7.88 -3.14 -4.67
C VAL A 463 -6.85 -4.18 -5.12
N GLY A 464 -6.48 -5.11 -4.23
CA GLY A 464 -5.55 -6.21 -4.53
C GLY A 464 -6.13 -7.30 -5.41
N PRO A 465 -5.31 -8.29 -5.79
CA PRO A 465 -5.68 -9.34 -6.73
C PRO A 465 -6.71 -10.32 -6.17
N GLY A 466 -7.54 -10.84 -7.08
CA GLY A 466 -8.61 -11.79 -6.76
C GLY A 466 -9.97 -11.14 -6.54
N ASN A 467 -10.98 -11.98 -6.35
CA ASN A 467 -12.35 -11.59 -6.04
C ASN A 467 -12.95 -12.56 -5.00
N VAL A 468 -12.30 -12.58 -3.84
CA VAL A 468 -12.44 -13.64 -2.83
C VAL A 468 -13.90 -13.91 -2.44
N LEU A 469 -14.63 -12.89 -1.99
CA LEU A 469 -16.03 -13.08 -1.56
C LEU A 469 -16.89 -13.65 -2.68
N ARG A 470 -16.81 -13.08 -3.87
CA ARG A 470 -17.59 -13.51 -5.02
C ARG A 470 -17.21 -14.92 -5.47
N ASP A 471 -15.92 -15.25 -5.47
CA ASP A 471 -15.45 -16.59 -5.83
C ASP A 471 -15.91 -17.65 -4.86
N ILE A 472 -15.91 -17.36 -3.55
CA ILE A 472 -16.41 -18.27 -2.52
C ILE A 472 -17.92 -18.49 -2.71
N ILE A 473 -18.71 -17.43 -2.93
CA ILE A 473 -20.16 -17.52 -3.20
C ILE A 473 -20.40 -18.31 -4.48
N HIS A 474 -19.68 -18.00 -5.55
CA HIS A 474 -19.85 -18.61 -6.87
C HIS A 474 -19.44 -20.08 -6.93
N SER A 475 -18.56 -20.52 -6.02
CA SER A 475 -18.19 -21.93 -5.90
C SER A 475 -19.38 -22.84 -5.60
N GLY A 476 -20.41 -22.32 -4.91
CA GLY A 476 -21.59 -23.06 -4.49
C GLY A 476 -21.33 -24.15 -3.45
N VAL A 477 -20.13 -24.21 -2.87
CA VAL A 477 -19.69 -25.26 -1.93
C VAL A 477 -20.10 -24.96 -0.49
N PHE A 478 -20.12 -23.69 -0.12
CA PHE A 478 -20.37 -23.25 1.25
C PHE A 478 -21.80 -22.71 1.43
N PRO A 479 -22.36 -22.78 2.64
CA PRO A 479 -23.66 -22.19 2.92
C PRO A 479 -23.60 -20.65 2.79
N VAL A 480 -24.54 -20.11 2.01
CA VAL A 480 -24.70 -18.68 1.78
C VAL A 480 -26.14 -18.29 2.14
N VAL A 481 -26.28 -17.24 2.93
CA VAL A 481 -27.57 -16.59 3.14
C VAL A 481 -27.52 -15.19 2.58
N GLU A 482 -28.38 -14.91 1.59
CA GLU A 482 -28.53 -13.60 0.98
C GLU A 482 -29.76 -12.88 1.57
N LEU A 483 -29.53 -11.75 2.23
CA LEU A 483 -30.60 -10.91 2.77
C LEU A 483 -31.11 -9.97 1.68
N LYS A 484 -32.32 -10.23 1.16
CA LYS A 484 -32.95 -9.44 0.07
C LYS A 484 -33.99 -8.44 0.56
N LYS A 485 -34.58 -8.70 1.72
CA LYS A 485 -35.69 -7.90 2.22
C LYS A 485 -35.20 -6.57 2.79
N ILE A 486 -35.68 -5.48 2.23
CA ILE A 486 -35.48 -4.14 2.75
C ILE A 486 -36.46 -3.93 3.92
N PHE A 487 -35.94 -3.62 5.11
CA PHE A 487 -36.80 -3.39 6.26
C PHE A 487 -37.58 -2.06 6.16
N ARG A 488 -38.72 -2.00 6.82
CA ARG A 488 -39.64 -0.86 6.74
C ARG A 488 -38.98 0.49 7.03
N GLN A 489 -38.09 0.57 7.99
CA GLN A 489 -37.34 1.80 8.27
C GLN A 489 -36.46 2.21 7.11
N ALA A 490 -35.79 1.26 6.49
CA ALA A 490 -34.91 1.46 5.32
C ALA A 490 -35.71 1.69 4.02
N SER A 491 -36.94 1.16 3.90
CA SER A 491 -37.79 1.38 2.72
C SER A 491 -38.34 2.81 2.61
N HIS A 492 -38.23 3.62 3.66
CA HIS A 492 -38.52 5.05 3.61
C HIS A 492 -37.33 5.92 3.16
N SER A 493 -36.16 5.31 3.00
CA SER A 493 -34.97 5.96 2.47
C SER A 493 -34.85 5.73 0.98
N ASP A 494 -34.92 6.79 0.19
CA ASP A 494 -34.71 6.71 -1.25
C ASP A 494 -33.26 6.39 -1.59
N ILE A 495 -32.30 6.65 -0.71
CA ILE A 495 -30.91 6.19 -0.85
C ILE A 495 -30.89 4.67 -1.00
N VAL A 496 -31.57 3.96 -0.07
CA VAL A 496 -31.60 2.49 -0.07
C VAL A 496 -32.40 1.96 -1.26
N VAL A 497 -33.58 2.50 -1.50
CA VAL A 497 -34.45 2.09 -2.61
C VAL A 497 -33.76 2.29 -3.96
N ASN A 498 -33.14 3.47 -4.14
CA ASN A 498 -32.43 3.78 -5.38
C ASN A 498 -31.13 2.98 -5.53
N ALA A 499 -30.42 2.66 -4.45
CA ALA A 499 -29.29 1.73 -4.51
C ALA A 499 -29.72 0.36 -5.07
N HIS A 500 -30.83 -0.19 -4.59
CA HIS A 500 -31.37 -1.46 -5.12
C HIS A 500 -31.81 -1.34 -6.57
N LYS A 501 -32.47 -0.24 -6.96
CA LYS A 501 -32.82 0.02 -8.37
C LYS A 501 -31.57 0.11 -9.25
N ILE A 502 -30.55 0.84 -8.81
CA ILE A 502 -29.27 0.94 -9.53
C ILE A 502 -28.67 -0.46 -9.69
N HIS A 503 -28.63 -1.26 -8.64
CA HIS A 503 -28.13 -2.63 -8.68
C HIS A 503 -28.86 -3.49 -9.71
N ASN A 504 -30.18 -3.40 -9.75
CA ASN A 504 -31.00 -4.16 -10.70
C ASN A 504 -30.97 -3.59 -12.13
N GLY A 505 -30.32 -2.44 -12.37
CA GLY A 505 -30.34 -1.74 -13.66
C GLY A 505 -31.64 -1.01 -13.96
N GLU A 506 -32.44 -0.77 -12.94
CA GLU A 506 -33.71 -0.08 -13.03
C GLU A 506 -33.51 1.44 -13.00
N GLN A 507 -34.38 2.17 -13.69
CA GLN A 507 -34.32 3.63 -13.69
C GLN A 507 -34.69 4.22 -12.33
N VAL A 508 -33.95 5.24 -11.93
CA VAL A 508 -34.18 6.03 -10.72
C VAL A 508 -34.95 7.31 -11.08
N SER A 509 -35.94 7.67 -10.28
CA SER A 509 -36.64 8.95 -10.44
C SER A 509 -35.73 10.12 -10.02
N LEU A 510 -35.57 11.12 -10.87
CA LEU A 510 -34.72 12.29 -10.67
C LEU A 510 -35.55 13.58 -10.48
N ASP A 511 -36.74 13.48 -9.87
CA ASP A 511 -37.72 14.56 -9.72
C ASP A 511 -37.49 15.44 -8.46
N ASN A 512 -36.49 15.11 -7.63
CA ASN A 512 -36.12 15.80 -6.39
C ASN A 512 -37.25 15.89 -5.35
N LYS A 513 -38.22 14.96 -5.36
CA LYS A 513 -39.25 14.86 -4.33
C LYS A 513 -38.81 14.05 -3.12
N SER A 514 -37.67 13.42 -3.22
CA SER A 514 -37.03 12.64 -2.16
C SER A 514 -36.63 13.54 -0.98
N ARG A 515 -36.48 12.89 0.20
CA ARG A 515 -35.97 13.55 1.42
C ARG A 515 -34.46 13.34 1.60
N ASP A 516 -33.88 12.34 0.94
CA ASP A 516 -32.48 11.93 1.17
C ASP A 516 -31.71 11.67 -0.12
N PHE A 517 -32.34 11.75 -1.30
CA PHE A 517 -31.72 11.54 -2.60
C PHE A 517 -32.06 12.69 -3.56
N PHE A 518 -31.07 13.43 -3.99
CA PHE A 518 -31.24 14.59 -4.88
C PHE A 518 -30.38 14.48 -6.13
N PHE A 519 -30.89 14.99 -7.25
CA PHE A 519 -30.18 15.08 -8.52
C PHE A 519 -30.21 16.51 -9.07
N LEU A 520 -29.05 17.16 -9.16
CA LEU A 520 -28.92 18.53 -9.67
C LEU A 520 -28.32 18.46 -11.09
N LYS A 521 -29.17 18.65 -12.10
CA LYS A 521 -28.76 18.61 -13.51
C LYS A 521 -27.81 19.76 -13.84
N ARG A 522 -26.55 19.44 -14.16
CA ARG A 522 -25.50 20.37 -14.58
C ARG A 522 -24.61 19.70 -15.60
N TYR A 523 -24.14 20.46 -16.59
CA TYR A 523 -23.38 19.92 -17.74
C TYR A 523 -22.00 20.58 -17.90
N ASP A 524 -21.71 21.58 -17.10
CA ASP A 524 -20.44 22.30 -17.08
C ASP A 524 -19.67 22.01 -15.80
N ALA A 525 -18.37 21.68 -15.92
CA ALA A 525 -17.54 21.28 -14.78
C ALA A 525 -17.38 22.38 -13.75
N ASP A 526 -17.20 23.63 -14.17
CA ASP A 526 -16.97 24.75 -13.26
C ASP A 526 -18.27 25.14 -12.53
N ILE A 527 -19.42 24.98 -13.19
CA ILE A 527 -20.73 25.15 -12.55
C ILE A 527 -20.95 24.03 -11.51
N ILE A 528 -20.61 22.78 -11.85
CA ILE A 528 -20.70 21.65 -10.91
C ILE A 528 -19.86 21.92 -9.67
N ILE A 529 -18.61 22.35 -9.84
CA ILE A 529 -17.71 22.66 -8.72
C ILE A 529 -18.29 23.76 -7.83
N ARG A 530 -18.83 24.85 -8.40
CA ARG A 530 -19.48 25.92 -7.61
C ARG A 530 -20.68 25.40 -6.81
N VAL A 531 -21.50 24.54 -7.41
CA VAL A 531 -22.63 23.91 -6.74
C VAL A 531 -22.14 23.02 -5.60
N VAL A 532 -21.09 22.21 -5.82
CA VAL A 532 -20.47 21.38 -4.78
C VAL A 532 -20.00 22.22 -3.59
N ILE A 533 -19.32 23.34 -3.84
CA ILE A 533 -18.85 24.26 -2.79
C ILE A 533 -20.06 24.80 -1.98
N ALA A 534 -21.10 25.30 -2.67
CA ALA A 534 -22.30 25.81 -2.01
C ALA A 534 -23.03 24.73 -1.19
N LEU A 535 -23.06 23.50 -1.68
CA LEU A 535 -23.64 22.37 -0.94
C LEU A 535 -22.87 22.09 0.36
N ILE A 536 -21.53 22.10 0.32
CA ILE A 536 -20.68 21.82 1.49
C ILE A 536 -20.74 22.97 2.51
N GLN A 537 -20.69 24.22 2.05
CA GLN A 537 -20.61 25.38 2.96
C GLN A 537 -21.95 25.78 3.56
N GLU A 538 -23.03 25.71 2.78
CA GLU A 538 -24.29 26.36 3.16
C GLU A 538 -25.46 25.42 3.36
N LYS A 539 -25.64 24.44 2.45
CA LYS A 539 -26.89 23.66 2.35
C LYS A 539 -26.86 22.38 3.18
N LEU A 540 -25.92 21.50 2.90
CA LEU A 540 -25.89 20.16 3.50
C LEU A 540 -25.57 20.17 5.00
N PRO A 541 -24.68 21.03 5.54
CA PRO A 541 -24.42 21.05 6.98
C PRO A 541 -25.68 21.24 7.82
N LYS A 542 -26.54 22.16 7.41
CA LYS A 542 -27.83 22.44 8.09
C LYS A 542 -28.85 21.32 7.83
N TYR A 543 -28.80 20.69 6.65
CA TYR A 543 -29.78 19.70 6.25
C TYR A 543 -29.60 18.37 6.96
N VAL A 544 -28.34 17.93 7.11
CA VAL A 544 -28.03 16.64 7.74
C VAL A 544 -27.53 16.76 9.18
N ASP A 545 -27.48 17.97 9.73
CA ASP A 545 -26.90 18.28 11.05
C ASP A 545 -25.49 17.68 11.18
N ALA A 546 -24.55 18.22 10.37
CA ALA A 546 -23.18 17.79 10.30
C ALA A 546 -22.25 18.97 9.98
N ARG A 547 -20.98 18.84 10.35
CA ARG A 547 -19.97 19.84 10.00
C ARG A 547 -19.58 19.72 8.52
N PRO A 548 -19.11 20.80 7.88
CA PRO A 548 -18.66 20.75 6.47
C PRO A 548 -17.64 19.65 6.19
N PHE A 549 -16.72 19.37 7.13
CA PHE A 549 -15.72 18.31 6.99
C PHE A 549 -16.28 16.88 7.02
N GLU A 550 -17.48 16.69 7.55
CA GLU A 550 -18.15 15.38 7.59
C GLU A 550 -18.91 15.08 6.30
N ILE A 551 -19.06 16.08 5.42
CA ILE A 551 -19.64 15.93 4.09
C ILE A 551 -18.53 15.49 3.13
N GLN A 552 -18.77 14.43 2.37
CA GLN A 552 -17.75 13.88 1.49
C GLN A 552 -18.10 14.02 0.02
N VAL A 553 -17.16 14.55 -0.74
CA VAL A 553 -17.24 14.50 -2.22
C VAL A 553 -16.60 13.21 -2.71
N LEU A 554 -17.35 12.44 -3.49
CA LEU A 554 -16.90 11.17 -4.06
C LEU A 554 -16.88 11.26 -5.58
N THR A 555 -15.70 11.09 -6.18
CA THR A 555 -15.55 11.17 -7.63
C THR A 555 -15.20 9.80 -8.25
N PRO A 556 -15.62 9.53 -9.48
CA PRO A 556 -15.23 8.30 -10.18
C PRO A 556 -13.73 8.21 -10.48
N MET A 557 -13.07 9.36 -10.68
CA MET A 557 -11.73 9.47 -11.25
C MET A 557 -10.77 10.26 -10.36
N ARG A 558 -9.48 9.91 -10.45
CA ARG A 558 -8.41 10.66 -9.80
C ARG A 558 -8.04 11.93 -10.57
N LYS A 559 -7.92 11.83 -11.90
CA LYS A 559 -7.57 12.93 -12.82
C LYS A 559 -8.76 13.36 -13.68
N GLY A 560 -8.69 14.56 -14.24
CA GLY A 560 -9.71 15.11 -15.11
C GLY A 560 -10.46 16.30 -14.52
N LEU A 561 -11.46 16.79 -15.23
CA LEU A 561 -12.18 18.04 -14.89
C LEU A 561 -12.86 17.99 -13.50
N LEU A 562 -13.40 16.84 -13.13
CA LEU A 562 -14.01 16.57 -11.82
C LEU A 562 -13.21 15.51 -11.03
N GLY A 563 -11.93 15.32 -11.36
CA GLY A 563 -11.05 14.38 -10.67
C GLY A 563 -10.63 14.88 -9.29
N VAL A 564 -10.25 13.93 -8.41
CA VAL A 564 -9.84 14.19 -7.02
C VAL A 564 -8.78 15.28 -6.91
N GLU A 565 -7.75 15.24 -7.77
CA GLU A 565 -6.63 16.18 -7.72
C GLU A 565 -7.09 17.63 -7.89
N ARG A 566 -7.85 17.90 -8.95
CA ARG A 566 -8.40 19.25 -9.22
C ARG A 566 -9.42 19.65 -8.17
N MET A 567 -10.32 18.74 -7.79
CA MET A 567 -11.35 19.02 -6.79
C MET A 567 -10.72 19.40 -5.45
N ASN A 568 -9.72 18.68 -4.98
CA ASN A 568 -9.06 18.98 -3.72
C ASN A 568 -8.35 20.34 -3.71
N GLN A 569 -7.66 20.70 -4.80
CA GLN A 569 -7.03 22.01 -4.91
C GLN A 569 -8.05 23.15 -4.85
N ILE A 570 -9.19 22.97 -5.49
CA ILE A 570 -10.25 24.00 -5.48
C ILE A 570 -10.94 24.02 -4.12
N LEU A 571 -11.35 22.86 -3.60
CA LEU A 571 -12.06 22.79 -2.32
C LEU A 571 -11.21 23.30 -1.16
N GLN A 572 -9.90 23.05 -1.13
CA GLN A 572 -8.98 23.61 -0.14
C GLN A 572 -9.06 25.15 -0.12
N ARG A 573 -9.02 25.80 -1.29
CA ARG A 573 -9.07 27.26 -1.39
C ARG A 573 -10.36 27.88 -0.81
N TYR A 574 -11.47 27.14 -0.91
CA TYR A 574 -12.77 27.63 -0.44
C TYR A 574 -13.12 27.18 0.97
N LEU A 575 -12.71 25.98 1.38
CA LEU A 575 -13.05 25.41 2.69
C LEU A 575 -11.99 25.68 3.75
N ASN A 576 -10.75 25.84 3.35
CA ASN A 576 -9.63 26.19 4.21
C ASN A 576 -8.73 27.23 3.51
N PRO A 577 -9.21 28.50 3.35
CA PRO A 577 -8.43 29.54 2.69
C PRO A 577 -7.17 29.88 3.47
N PRO A 578 -6.14 30.46 2.80
CA PRO A 578 -4.96 30.97 3.49
C PRO A 578 -5.36 32.12 4.41
N GLU A 579 -4.85 32.08 5.63
CA GLU A 579 -5.08 33.11 6.65
C GLU A 579 -3.75 33.49 7.32
N PRO A 580 -3.58 34.74 7.78
CA PRO A 580 -2.41 35.11 8.55
C PRO A 580 -2.27 34.24 9.80
N GLY A 581 -1.12 33.56 9.91
CA GLY A 581 -0.81 32.65 11.03
C GLY A 581 -1.03 31.17 10.75
N LYS A 582 -1.74 30.79 9.69
CA LYS A 582 -1.78 29.39 9.23
C LYS A 582 -0.49 29.06 8.48
N LYS A 583 0.19 28.02 8.90
CA LYS A 583 1.39 27.53 8.22
C LYS A 583 1.04 26.64 7.05
N GLU A 584 1.91 26.64 6.06
CA GLU A 584 1.80 25.87 4.82
C GLU A 584 3.09 25.13 4.54
N LYS A 585 2.98 23.93 3.94
CA LYS A 585 4.11 23.13 3.50
C LYS A 585 3.86 22.56 2.11
N GLU A 586 4.76 22.84 1.19
CA GLU A 586 4.77 22.22 -0.13
C GLU A 586 5.58 20.94 -0.09
N ILE A 587 4.99 19.86 -0.60
CA ILE A 587 5.62 18.56 -0.78
C ILE A 587 5.33 18.08 -2.21
N GLY A 588 6.33 18.11 -3.06
CA GLY A 588 6.15 17.83 -4.49
C GLY A 588 5.22 18.86 -5.14
N ASP A 589 4.10 18.38 -5.69
CA ASP A 589 3.05 19.18 -6.32
C ASP A 589 1.86 19.47 -5.39
N ARG A 590 1.97 19.12 -4.11
CA ARG A 590 0.91 19.26 -3.10
C ARG A 590 1.24 20.35 -2.11
N LEU A 591 0.24 21.21 -1.82
CA LEU A 591 0.29 22.19 -0.76
C LEU A 591 -0.56 21.71 0.40
N PHE A 592 0.05 21.53 1.57
CA PHE A 592 -0.64 21.26 2.83
C PHE A 592 -0.70 22.51 3.67
N ARG A 593 -1.83 22.71 4.34
CA ARG A 593 -2.11 23.87 5.20
C ARG A 593 -2.73 23.40 6.51
N GLU A 594 -2.38 24.04 7.62
CA GLU A 594 -3.04 23.80 8.89
C GLU A 594 -4.57 23.94 8.76
N GLY A 595 -5.30 22.95 9.26
CA GLY A 595 -6.75 22.82 9.10
C GLY A 595 -7.20 21.99 7.89
N ASP A 596 -6.27 21.50 7.06
CA ASP A 596 -6.64 20.66 5.92
C ASP A 596 -7.18 19.30 6.34
N LYS A 597 -8.20 18.85 5.61
CA LYS A 597 -8.67 17.47 5.67
C LYS A 597 -7.71 16.59 4.85
N VAL A 598 -7.10 15.62 5.50
CA VAL A 598 -6.10 14.73 4.91
C VAL A 598 -6.49 13.26 5.08
N MET A 599 -5.91 12.41 4.24
CA MET A 599 -6.09 10.96 4.29
C MET A 599 -4.73 10.28 4.11
N GLN A 600 -4.45 9.28 4.94
CA GLN A 600 -3.34 8.35 4.75
C GLN A 600 -3.55 7.52 3.48
N ILE A 601 -2.55 7.46 2.61
CA ILE A 601 -2.65 6.76 1.31
C ILE A 601 -1.80 5.50 1.21
N ARG A 602 -1.05 5.19 2.25
CA ARG A 602 -0.23 3.98 2.42
C ARG A 602 -0.37 3.48 3.85
N ASN A 603 -0.17 2.18 4.07
CA ASN A 603 -0.04 1.69 5.44
C ASN A 603 1.34 2.09 5.97
N ASN A 604 1.38 2.72 7.14
CA ASN A 604 2.60 2.97 7.89
C ASN A 604 2.46 2.31 9.25
N TYR A 605 3.08 1.15 9.40
CA TYR A 605 2.95 0.29 10.58
C TYR A 605 3.80 0.76 11.76
N GLN A 606 4.77 1.64 11.51
CA GLN A 606 5.73 2.14 12.49
C GLN A 606 5.38 3.55 12.98
N LEU A 607 4.43 4.23 12.34
CA LEU A 607 4.06 5.58 12.75
C LEU A 607 3.38 5.53 14.11
N GLU A 608 4.00 6.15 15.09
CA GLU A 608 3.48 6.26 16.45
C GLU A 608 2.28 7.21 16.49
N TRP A 609 1.33 6.88 17.32
CA TRP A 609 0.18 7.72 17.60
C TRP A 609 -0.19 7.69 19.08
N GLU A 610 -0.81 8.76 19.54
CA GLU A 610 -1.32 8.90 20.89
C GLU A 610 -2.76 9.43 20.90
N VAL A 611 -3.52 9.05 21.92
CA VAL A 611 -4.81 9.70 22.25
C VAL A 611 -4.58 10.63 23.41
N ARG A 612 -4.93 11.92 23.24
CA ARG A 612 -4.67 12.96 24.23
C ARG A 612 -5.87 13.16 25.16
N GLY A 613 -5.62 13.09 26.47
CA GLY A 613 -6.60 13.40 27.50
C GLY A 613 -6.81 14.91 27.69
N LYS A 614 -7.64 15.28 28.69
CA LYS A 614 -8.05 16.68 28.97
C LYS A 614 -6.91 17.69 29.13
N TYR A 615 -5.69 17.28 29.45
CA TYR A 615 -4.53 18.15 29.67
C TYR A 615 -3.42 17.92 28.66
N GLY A 616 -3.72 17.29 27.51
CA GLY A 616 -2.72 16.96 26.50
C GLY A 616 -1.78 15.83 26.90
N ILE A 617 -2.08 15.12 27.98
CA ILE A 617 -1.29 13.97 28.43
C ILE A 617 -1.80 12.73 27.65
N PRO A 618 -0.90 11.92 27.07
CA PRO A 618 -1.29 10.68 26.41
C PRO A 618 -2.02 9.74 27.39
N VAL A 619 -3.19 9.25 26.99
CA VAL A 619 -3.97 8.26 27.74
C VAL A 619 -3.96 6.90 27.07
N GLU A 620 -3.64 6.86 25.81
CA GLU A 620 -3.45 5.66 25.00
C GLU A 620 -2.37 5.96 23.95
N GLU A 621 -1.49 5.01 23.73
CA GLU A 621 -0.40 5.10 22.75
C GLU A 621 -0.37 3.82 21.92
N GLY A 622 0.09 3.93 20.69
CA GLY A 622 0.23 2.76 19.82
C GLY A 622 0.97 3.09 18.54
N VAL A 623 1.06 2.10 17.66
CA VAL A 623 1.72 2.23 16.38
C VAL A 623 0.77 1.81 15.25
N GLY A 624 0.99 2.38 14.09
CA GLY A 624 0.28 2.04 12.85
C GLY A 624 -0.84 3.02 12.48
N VAL A 625 -0.68 3.63 11.31
CA VAL A 625 -1.70 4.42 10.60
C VAL A 625 -1.92 3.79 9.23
N PHE A 626 -3.17 3.60 8.85
CA PHE A 626 -3.50 2.75 7.71
C PHE A 626 -4.11 3.53 6.55
N ASN A 627 -3.95 2.97 5.36
CA ASN A 627 -4.55 3.52 4.15
C ASN A 627 -6.07 3.70 4.32
N GLY A 628 -6.54 4.92 4.07
CA GLY A 628 -7.94 5.32 4.28
C GLY A 628 -8.23 6.03 5.60
N ASP A 629 -7.31 6.03 6.57
CA ASP A 629 -7.46 6.82 7.80
C ASP A 629 -7.50 8.31 7.43
N THR A 630 -8.51 9.03 7.90
CA THR A 630 -8.66 10.47 7.63
C THR A 630 -8.58 11.27 8.91
N GLY A 631 -8.05 12.48 8.76
CA GLY A 631 -7.86 13.39 9.87
C GLY A 631 -7.76 14.84 9.41
N ILE A 632 -7.47 15.70 10.36
CA ILE A 632 -7.21 17.13 10.17
C ILE A 632 -5.75 17.42 10.50
N LEU A 633 -5.07 18.09 9.61
CA LEU A 633 -3.72 18.59 9.83
C LEU A 633 -3.78 19.75 10.84
N LYS A 634 -3.33 19.50 12.07
CA LYS A 634 -3.49 20.46 13.19
C LYS A 634 -2.37 21.46 13.27
N GLU A 635 -1.16 21.02 13.07
CA GLU A 635 0.04 21.84 13.27
C GLU A 635 1.11 21.47 12.26
N ILE A 636 1.81 22.48 11.75
CA ILE A 636 3.05 22.34 10.96
C ILE A 636 4.17 22.99 11.75
N ASN A 637 5.15 22.19 12.20
CA ASN A 637 6.29 22.67 12.95
C ASN A 637 7.54 22.70 12.05
N GLU A 638 7.91 23.88 11.58
CA GLU A 638 9.05 24.06 10.70
C GLU A 638 10.40 23.80 11.40
N PHE A 639 10.47 23.97 12.73
CA PHE A 639 11.70 23.73 13.49
C PHE A 639 11.98 22.26 13.71
N ALA A 640 10.92 21.51 14.03
CA ALA A 640 11.01 20.07 14.21
C ALA A 640 10.89 19.30 12.88
N GLU A 641 10.59 20.00 11.78
CA GLU A 641 10.29 19.42 10.47
C GLU A 641 9.18 18.35 10.54
N THR A 642 8.16 18.62 11.36
CA THR A 642 7.03 17.72 11.58
C THR A 642 5.69 18.37 11.28
N ALA A 643 4.68 17.53 11.07
CA ALA A 643 3.29 17.93 10.96
C ALA A 643 2.40 16.97 11.75
N THR A 644 1.53 17.51 12.60
CA THR A 644 0.65 16.73 13.47
C THR A 644 -0.72 16.57 12.83
N VAL A 645 -1.21 15.35 12.71
CA VAL A 645 -2.55 15.00 12.22
C VAL A 645 -3.40 14.47 13.37
N GLU A 646 -4.60 15.04 13.58
CA GLU A 646 -5.63 14.47 14.43
C GLU A 646 -6.59 13.65 13.57
N PHE A 647 -6.62 12.35 13.76
CA PHE A 647 -7.53 11.44 13.08
C PHE A 647 -8.95 11.47 13.63
N GLU A 648 -9.92 10.99 12.85
CA GLU A 648 -11.35 10.97 13.23
C GLU A 648 -11.66 10.14 14.49
N ASP A 649 -10.80 9.21 14.84
CA ASP A 649 -10.88 8.37 16.05
C ASP A 649 -10.21 9.00 17.28
N GLY A 650 -9.67 10.22 17.15
CA GLY A 650 -9.03 10.97 18.24
C GLY A 650 -7.55 10.67 18.43
N ARG A 651 -6.95 9.84 17.57
CA ARG A 651 -5.50 9.60 17.55
C ARG A 651 -4.78 10.82 16.97
N PHE A 652 -3.66 11.18 17.56
CA PHE A 652 -2.71 12.16 17.05
C PHE A 652 -1.45 11.45 16.60
N ALA A 653 -0.95 11.77 15.41
CA ALA A 653 0.32 11.26 14.91
C ALA A 653 1.15 12.39 14.32
N ASP A 654 2.46 12.35 14.60
CA ASP A 654 3.43 13.32 14.10
C ASP A 654 4.16 12.74 12.89
N TYR A 655 4.02 13.40 11.76
CA TYR A 655 4.68 13.07 10.50
C TYR A 655 5.93 13.91 10.32
N SER A 656 7.06 13.32 10.02
CA SER A 656 8.16 14.09 9.43
C SER A 656 7.75 14.64 8.08
N PHE A 657 8.36 15.73 7.63
CA PHE A 657 8.04 16.32 6.33
C PHE A 657 8.21 15.35 5.15
N LYS A 658 9.12 14.38 5.28
CA LYS A 658 9.27 13.29 4.29
C LYS A 658 8.07 12.35 4.28
N GLN A 659 7.51 12.03 5.44
CA GLN A 659 6.34 11.16 5.57
C GLN A 659 5.04 11.84 5.11
N LEU A 660 5.01 13.17 4.91
CA LEU A 660 3.85 13.85 4.33
C LEU A 660 3.54 13.38 2.89
N GLU A 661 4.46 12.71 2.20
CA GLU A 661 4.18 12.03 0.93
C GLU A 661 3.13 10.92 1.08
N GLU A 662 2.96 10.38 2.29
CA GLU A 662 1.97 9.37 2.62
C GLU A 662 0.56 9.95 2.82
N LEU A 663 0.42 11.26 2.82
CA LEU A 663 -0.86 11.96 2.97
C LEU A 663 -1.34 12.57 1.64
N GLU A 664 -2.65 12.62 1.47
CA GLU A 664 -3.32 13.39 0.41
C GLU A 664 -4.43 14.24 1.01
N LEU A 665 -4.77 15.37 0.34
CA LEU A 665 -5.97 16.12 0.68
C LEU A 665 -7.21 15.24 0.46
N ALA A 666 -8.17 15.32 1.36
CA ALA A 666 -9.33 14.43 1.41
C ALA A 666 -10.69 15.13 1.38
N TYR A 667 -10.76 16.36 0.91
CA TYR A 667 -12.04 17.05 0.66
C TYR A 667 -12.88 16.30 -0.39
N ALA A 668 -12.19 15.82 -1.43
CA ALA A 668 -12.72 14.88 -2.42
C ALA A 668 -11.83 13.63 -2.45
N ILE A 669 -12.45 12.45 -2.55
CA ILE A 669 -11.77 11.16 -2.70
C ILE A 669 -12.41 10.36 -3.82
N THR A 670 -11.75 9.31 -4.30
CA THR A 670 -12.40 8.39 -5.24
C THR A 670 -13.44 7.53 -4.54
N ILE A 671 -14.46 7.10 -5.28
CA ILE A 671 -15.46 6.15 -4.76
C ILE A 671 -14.77 4.86 -4.25
N HIS A 672 -13.69 4.39 -4.88
CA HIS A 672 -12.90 3.25 -4.40
C HIS A 672 -12.33 3.47 -3.00
N LYS A 673 -11.78 4.66 -2.74
CA LYS A 673 -11.22 5.01 -1.42
C LYS A 673 -12.28 5.24 -0.33
N SER A 674 -13.55 5.35 -0.70
CA SER A 674 -14.66 5.47 0.25
C SER A 674 -15.21 4.13 0.74
N GLN A 675 -14.73 3.00 0.20
CA GLN A 675 -15.15 1.67 0.65
C GLN A 675 -14.87 1.50 2.16
N GLY A 676 -15.75 0.80 2.86
CA GLY A 676 -15.71 0.64 4.32
C GLY A 676 -16.07 1.89 5.13
N SER A 677 -16.26 3.04 4.47
CA SER A 677 -16.64 4.32 5.10
C SER A 677 -18.10 4.67 4.84
N GLU A 678 -18.71 5.40 5.75
CA GLU A 678 -20.02 6.03 5.56
C GLU A 678 -19.96 7.47 6.03
N TYR A 679 -20.73 8.35 5.37
CA TYR A 679 -20.73 9.77 5.62
C TYR A 679 -22.16 10.28 5.86
N PRO A 680 -22.35 11.31 6.71
CA PRO A 680 -23.67 11.95 6.88
C PRO A 680 -24.28 12.39 5.56
N ALA A 681 -23.47 13.00 4.69
CA ALA A 681 -23.89 13.34 3.33
C ALA A 681 -22.77 13.07 2.32
N VAL A 682 -23.18 12.64 1.13
CA VAL A 682 -22.29 12.37 -0.01
C VAL A 682 -22.71 13.24 -1.19
N ILE A 683 -21.74 13.86 -1.84
CA ILE A 683 -21.90 14.57 -3.10
C ILE A 683 -21.18 13.78 -4.20
N LEU A 684 -21.91 13.46 -5.27
CA LEU A 684 -21.40 12.74 -6.43
C LEU A 684 -21.37 13.66 -7.66
N PRO A 685 -20.26 14.34 -7.97
CA PRO A 685 -20.11 15.09 -9.21
C PRO A 685 -19.91 14.12 -10.37
N LEU A 686 -20.79 14.16 -11.37
CA LEU A 686 -20.79 13.23 -12.51
C LEU A 686 -20.82 13.97 -13.85
N LEU A 687 -19.77 13.80 -14.66
CA LEU A 687 -19.71 14.10 -16.08
C LEU A 687 -19.18 12.88 -16.84
N SER A 688 -19.02 13.02 -18.15
CA SER A 688 -18.46 11.95 -19.01
C SER A 688 -17.09 11.48 -18.50
N GLY A 689 -16.84 10.21 -18.64
CA GLY A 689 -15.58 9.56 -18.27
C GLY A 689 -15.34 8.24 -19.01
N PRO A 690 -14.22 7.56 -18.75
CA PRO A 690 -13.93 6.26 -19.37
C PRO A 690 -15.03 5.24 -19.05
N LYS A 691 -15.59 4.60 -20.07
CA LYS A 691 -16.71 3.64 -19.93
C LYS A 691 -16.41 2.48 -18.97
N MET A 692 -15.14 2.07 -18.88
CA MET A 692 -14.73 1.01 -17.95
C MET A 692 -14.86 1.40 -16.48
N LEU A 693 -14.66 2.69 -16.15
CA LEU A 693 -14.82 3.21 -14.79
C LEU A 693 -16.26 3.60 -14.49
N MET A 694 -16.99 4.14 -15.50
CA MET A 694 -18.35 4.62 -15.33
C MET A 694 -19.34 3.46 -15.43
N ASN A 695 -19.37 2.60 -14.41
CA ASN A 695 -20.20 1.40 -14.34
C ASN A 695 -21.19 1.42 -13.17
N ARG A 696 -22.12 0.49 -13.20
CA ARG A 696 -23.21 0.33 -12.22
C ARG A 696 -22.70 0.15 -10.80
N ASN A 697 -21.70 -0.70 -10.58
CA ASN A 697 -21.20 -1.01 -9.25
C ASN A 697 -20.47 0.18 -8.61
N LEU A 698 -19.78 1.00 -9.42
CA LEU A 698 -19.17 2.22 -8.93
C LEU A 698 -20.25 3.20 -8.44
N LEU A 699 -21.31 3.40 -9.21
CA LEU A 699 -22.42 4.26 -8.83
C LEU A 699 -23.14 3.73 -7.57
N TYR A 700 -23.43 2.43 -7.54
CA TYR A 700 -24.01 1.74 -6.39
C TYR A 700 -23.17 1.96 -5.12
N THR A 701 -21.87 1.70 -5.22
CA THR A 701 -20.96 1.90 -4.09
C THR A 701 -20.94 3.35 -3.62
N GLY A 702 -20.90 4.33 -4.54
CA GLY A 702 -20.90 5.74 -4.20
C GLY A 702 -22.19 6.17 -3.47
N VAL A 703 -23.36 5.73 -3.95
CA VAL A 703 -24.66 6.03 -3.35
C VAL A 703 -24.77 5.42 -1.95
N THR A 704 -24.31 4.18 -1.78
CA THR A 704 -24.40 3.47 -0.49
C THR A 704 -23.46 3.97 0.59
N ARG A 705 -22.58 4.96 0.28
CA ARG A 705 -21.72 5.60 1.30
C ARG A 705 -22.43 6.66 2.11
N ALA A 706 -23.63 7.09 1.72
CA ALA A 706 -24.38 8.12 2.44
C ALA A 706 -25.33 7.53 3.48
N ARG A 707 -25.35 8.15 4.67
CA ARG A 707 -26.28 7.80 5.76
C ARG A 707 -27.58 8.58 5.70
N LYS A 708 -27.51 9.91 5.47
CA LYS A 708 -28.64 10.83 5.58
C LYS A 708 -29.00 11.52 4.26
N CYS A 709 -28.03 11.75 3.38
CA CYS A 709 -28.28 12.45 2.12
C CYS A 709 -27.28 12.12 1.03
N VAL A 710 -27.77 11.86 -0.17
CA VAL A 710 -26.99 11.83 -1.41
C VAL A 710 -27.42 12.97 -2.31
N THR A 711 -26.46 13.70 -2.84
CA THR A 711 -26.68 14.70 -3.88
C THR A 711 -25.80 14.41 -5.08
N VAL A 712 -26.41 13.98 -6.18
CA VAL A 712 -25.73 13.83 -7.46
C VAL A 712 -25.77 15.16 -8.20
N VAL A 713 -24.62 15.65 -8.68
CA VAL A 713 -24.52 16.91 -9.42
C VAL A 713 -23.88 16.62 -10.78
N GLY A 714 -24.65 16.68 -11.85
CA GLY A 714 -24.06 16.40 -13.15
C GLY A 714 -25.02 16.02 -14.26
N SER A 715 -24.53 15.21 -15.20
CA SER A 715 -25.25 14.76 -16.39
C SER A 715 -26.21 13.60 -16.09
N GLU A 716 -27.49 13.80 -16.41
CA GLU A 716 -28.51 12.75 -16.33
C GLU A 716 -28.22 11.60 -17.29
N GLU A 717 -27.68 11.91 -18.46
CA GLU A 717 -27.30 10.91 -19.46
C GLU A 717 -26.20 9.98 -18.91
N THR A 718 -25.13 10.57 -18.32
CA THR A 718 -24.04 9.82 -17.70
C THR A 718 -24.54 8.95 -16.55
N PHE A 719 -25.43 9.48 -15.70
CA PHE A 719 -26.03 8.71 -14.60
C PHE A 719 -26.82 7.50 -15.14
N GLY A 720 -27.65 7.71 -16.18
CA GLY A 720 -28.40 6.63 -16.82
C GLY A 720 -27.51 5.62 -17.54
N GLU A 721 -26.41 6.07 -18.16
CA GLU A 721 -25.42 5.18 -18.77
C GLU A 721 -24.73 4.30 -17.72
N MET A 722 -24.36 4.85 -16.57
CA MET A 722 -23.78 4.07 -15.48
C MET A 722 -24.72 2.98 -14.99
N ILE A 723 -26.01 3.26 -14.84
CA ILE A 723 -27.01 2.25 -14.43
C ILE A 723 -27.08 1.11 -15.47
N ARG A 724 -27.03 1.42 -16.74
CA ARG A 724 -27.10 0.43 -17.84
C ARG A 724 -25.78 -0.33 -18.04
N ASN A 725 -24.67 0.25 -17.58
CA ASN A 725 -23.35 -0.33 -17.80
C ASN A 725 -23.01 -1.40 -16.74
N GLU A 726 -23.30 -2.65 -17.09
CA GLU A 726 -22.94 -3.83 -16.28
C GLU A 726 -21.49 -4.28 -16.46
N LYS A 727 -20.78 -3.70 -17.44
CA LYS A 727 -19.41 -4.11 -17.73
C LYS A 727 -18.51 -3.75 -16.57
N GLN A 728 -18.35 -4.70 -15.67
CA GLN A 728 -17.27 -4.68 -14.70
C GLN A 728 -15.97 -5.03 -15.42
N GLN A 729 -14.88 -4.46 -14.99
CA GLN A 729 -13.58 -4.98 -15.38
C GLN A 729 -13.53 -6.46 -14.98
N LYS A 730 -13.51 -7.35 -15.98
CA LYS A 730 -13.41 -8.79 -15.75
C LYS A 730 -12.14 -9.02 -14.93
N ARG A 731 -12.27 -9.59 -13.75
CA ARG A 731 -11.13 -10.03 -12.96
C ARG A 731 -10.87 -11.49 -13.27
N TYR A 732 -9.64 -11.76 -13.65
CA TYR A 732 -9.19 -13.11 -13.87
C TYR A 732 -8.76 -13.73 -12.53
N SER A 733 -9.65 -14.56 -11.98
CA SER A 733 -9.51 -15.29 -10.73
C SER A 733 -10.09 -16.70 -10.94
N SER A 734 -9.49 -17.71 -10.36
CA SER A 734 -9.96 -19.09 -10.45
C SER A 734 -10.14 -19.75 -9.08
N LEU A 735 -10.18 -18.98 -8.02
CA LEU A 735 -10.40 -19.50 -6.66
C LEU A 735 -11.69 -20.33 -6.58
N TRP A 736 -12.79 -19.89 -7.18
CA TRP A 736 -14.05 -20.61 -7.24
C TRP A 736 -13.91 -22.00 -7.86
N ALA A 737 -13.21 -22.12 -8.99
CA ALA A 737 -13.02 -23.39 -9.69
C ALA A 737 -12.15 -24.34 -8.87
N ARG A 738 -11.11 -23.83 -8.19
CA ARG A 738 -10.26 -24.62 -7.31
C ARG A 738 -10.98 -25.15 -6.10
N ILE A 739 -11.87 -24.34 -5.51
CA ILE A 739 -12.74 -24.77 -4.41
C ILE A 739 -13.63 -25.92 -4.87
N GLN A 740 -14.23 -25.84 -6.07
CA GLN A 740 -15.05 -26.91 -6.62
C GLN A 740 -14.22 -28.19 -6.88
N GLU A 741 -13.08 -28.08 -7.57
CA GLU A 741 -12.16 -29.19 -7.85
C GLU A 741 -11.76 -29.96 -6.56
N LEU A 742 -11.46 -29.20 -5.49
CA LEU A 742 -11.06 -29.81 -4.21
C LEU A 742 -12.25 -30.38 -3.44
N SER A 743 -13.43 -29.79 -3.52
CA SER A 743 -14.62 -30.27 -2.83
C SER A 743 -15.18 -31.55 -3.42
N GLU A 744 -15.05 -31.76 -4.74
CA GLU A 744 -15.43 -33.02 -5.40
C GLU A 744 -14.53 -34.18 -4.99
N SER A 745 -13.29 -33.90 -4.57
CA SER A 745 -12.33 -34.89 -4.11
C SER A 745 -12.42 -35.24 -2.62
N VAL A 746 -13.20 -34.48 -1.83
CA VAL A 746 -13.31 -34.64 -0.37
C VAL A 746 -14.78 -34.90 0.04
N VAL A 747 -15.06 -36.08 0.55
CA VAL A 747 -16.36 -36.39 1.18
C VAL A 747 -16.51 -35.50 2.44
N PRO A 748 -17.65 -34.80 2.67
CA PRO A 748 -17.82 -33.92 3.82
C PRO A 748 -17.57 -34.64 5.15
N LYS A 749 -16.69 -34.12 5.98
CA LYS A 749 -16.44 -34.66 7.33
C LYS A 749 -17.57 -34.20 8.25
N THR A 750 -18.40 -35.16 8.71
CA THR A 750 -19.31 -34.95 9.82
C THR A 750 -18.61 -35.24 11.14
N VAL A 751 -18.62 -34.28 12.06
CA VAL A 751 -18.12 -34.50 13.43
C VAL A 751 -19.18 -35.33 14.18
N PRO A 752 -18.82 -36.48 14.81
CA PRO A 752 -19.80 -37.22 15.61
C PRO A 752 -20.28 -36.38 16.79
N SER A 753 -21.57 -36.44 17.09
CA SER A 753 -22.15 -35.81 18.27
C SER A 753 -21.44 -36.31 19.52
N VAL A 754 -20.79 -35.41 20.26
CA VAL A 754 -20.36 -35.70 21.64
C VAL A 754 -21.61 -35.71 22.47
N SER A 755 -21.97 -36.89 22.95
CA SER A 755 -23.09 -37.16 23.85
C SER A 755 -22.85 -36.57 25.23
#